data_19178d60c3356b311594f4351fb30df2
#
_entry.id   19178d60c3356b311594f4351fb30df2
#
_cell.length_a   1.000
_cell.length_b   1.000
_cell.length_c   1.000
_cell.angle_alpha   90.00
_cell.angle_beta   90.00
_cell.angle_gamma   90.00
#
_symmetry.space_group_name_H-M   'P 1'
#
loop_
_entity.id
_entity.type
_entity.pdbx_description
1 polymer ?
#
loop_
_entity_poly.entity_id
_entity_poly.type
_entity_poly.pdbx_seq_one_letter_code
_entity_poly.pdbx_strand_id
1 'polypeptide(L)'
;MKQTIQKFTRNETFLSVLLILLTAIITYGLSIPRLGYYHDDWYLLWSGQARGAASIISLFSTDRPFMGVVYSYVYRLLGDSLLGWHLYALLWRLVGGLAFFWILRLLWPGQKYLTTLMTVLFLVYPGFLSQPNANTKQNHLYGFGTALLSIALTLEAMRTGRRGWKILFTLLSLALTANYLWIYEYMIGFEGTRLVLIGYALYRNGVRGTRKIIKEILKIAWPYLLVTAGFLYWRIFLFEGSRNATDAGRLAGNYLSDLRYMSIRLVMESFKDLLDTTLFAWFAMPYQLISSALYSGLGIAILIAGLVIALVLLYRKHGDVNQEVTDTPNLIRDLIVVGALVTLCAVVPVILSGRHVELYDAYKSYGLHPIPGVLLLVTGILLMFQPRFRWWIVVALIGISVTAQVLNADNWASYWTYQRQMWWQLTWRAPDLQDDTLVMTYSDTGFNPEQDYEIWGPLNLIYRPGPAKAPPIQAEVLNSDTAYNILKREVKNNKVRDIRMHRDFNNLLLLSMSPASSCLHVIDGTLPVYSENEALLLKQVGAYSRIDRIVPTGTAPVPSTALFGPEPARGWCYFYQKASLARQTGNWEEISRLYDQVRESGLETDDKSELIPFLEGLVNVGRLEEARALFQSEIKGNAKMRLPLCTSLEQDPGYPPAFGYDYGTVNEILCEE
;
A
#
# COMPACT_ATOMS: atom_id res chain seq x y z
N MET A 1 -24.50 24.08 -30.67
CA MET A 1 -23.33 23.75 -29.85
C MET A 1 -22.95 24.83 -28.84
N LYS A 2 -22.70 26.12 -29.26
CA LYS A 2 -22.39 27.23 -28.31
C LYS A 2 -23.48 27.44 -27.21
N GLN A 3 -24.76 27.47 -27.59
CA GLN A 3 -25.87 27.64 -26.63
C GLN A 3 -26.03 26.44 -25.66
N THR A 4 -25.77 25.23 -26.15
CA THR A 4 -25.79 24.02 -25.34
C THR A 4 -24.64 24.04 -24.31
N ILE A 5 -23.43 24.40 -24.74
CA ILE A 5 -22.24 24.55 -23.88
C ILE A 5 -22.51 25.66 -22.83
N GLN A 6 -23.07 26.80 -23.22
CA GLN A 6 -23.43 27.88 -22.26
C GLN A 6 -24.48 27.44 -21.23
N LYS A 7 -25.43 26.56 -21.60
CA LYS A 7 -26.41 26.01 -20.67
C LYS A 7 -25.82 25.04 -19.66
N PHE A 8 -24.82 24.23 -20.07
CA PHE A 8 -24.08 23.32 -19.20
C PHE A 8 -23.15 24.07 -18.25
N THR A 9 -22.42 25.10 -18.72
CA THR A 9 -21.51 25.90 -17.87
C THR A 9 -22.23 26.79 -16.88
N ARG A 10 -23.56 26.99 -16.97
CA ARG A 10 -24.40 27.68 -15.97
C ARG A 10 -25.03 26.73 -14.95
N ASN A 11 -24.91 25.41 -15.13
CA ASN A 11 -25.46 24.45 -14.18
C ASN A 11 -24.45 24.21 -13.05
N GLU A 12 -24.69 24.80 -11.88
CA GLU A 12 -23.83 24.69 -10.71
C GLU A 12 -23.55 23.22 -10.32
N THR A 13 -24.56 22.36 -10.35
CA THR A 13 -24.41 20.94 -10.02
C THR A 13 -23.47 20.24 -11.00
N PHE A 14 -23.54 20.54 -12.28
CA PHE A 14 -22.63 20.02 -13.30
C PHE A 14 -21.18 20.47 -13.03
N LEU A 15 -20.98 21.76 -12.71
CA LEU A 15 -19.67 22.30 -12.38
C LEU A 15 -19.10 21.67 -11.10
N SER A 16 -19.95 21.43 -10.10
CA SER A 16 -19.55 20.74 -8.86
C SER A 16 -19.08 19.32 -9.13
N VAL A 17 -19.86 18.54 -9.89
CA VAL A 17 -19.50 17.17 -10.26
C VAL A 17 -18.21 17.16 -11.10
N LEU A 18 -18.07 18.07 -12.06
CA LEU A 18 -16.86 18.20 -12.87
C LEU A 18 -15.63 18.51 -12.01
N LEU A 19 -15.75 19.44 -11.05
CA LEU A 19 -14.66 19.77 -10.12
C LEU A 19 -14.27 18.57 -9.27
N ILE A 20 -15.24 17.82 -8.75
CA ILE A 20 -15.03 16.58 -7.97
C ILE A 20 -14.27 15.56 -8.80
N LEU A 21 -14.71 15.31 -10.04
CA LEU A 21 -14.06 14.36 -10.95
C LEU A 21 -12.62 14.78 -11.28
N LEU A 22 -12.43 16.05 -11.68
CA LEU A 22 -11.10 16.58 -12.03
C LEU A 22 -10.15 16.55 -10.83
N THR A 23 -10.63 16.89 -9.63
CA THR A 23 -9.82 16.80 -8.40
C THR A 23 -9.30 15.39 -8.18
N ALA A 24 -10.16 14.38 -8.28
CA ALA A 24 -9.74 13.00 -8.08
C ALA A 24 -8.78 12.51 -9.18
N ILE A 25 -9.07 12.81 -10.46
CA ILE A 25 -8.22 12.43 -11.59
C ILE A 25 -6.85 13.08 -11.49
N ILE A 26 -6.78 14.37 -11.18
CA ILE A 26 -5.52 15.10 -11.07
C ILE A 26 -4.71 14.64 -9.87
N THR A 27 -5.35 14.45 -8.71
CA THR A 27 -4.64 14.06 -7.48
C THR A 27 -4.13 12.62 -7.53
N TYR A 28 -4.92 11.68 -8.05
CA TYR A 28 -4.61 10.24 -8.02
C TYR A 28 -4.30 9.66 -9.39
N GLY A 29 -5.04 10.08 -10.43
CA GLY A 29 -4.94 9.49 -11.76
C GLY A 29 -3.58 9.68 -12.42
N LEU A 30 -2.94 10.86 -12.25
CA LEU A 30 -1.65 11.17 -12.84
C LEU A 30 -0.51 10.28 -12.31
N SER A 31 -0.62 9.74 -11.11
CA SER A 31 0.38 8.86 -10.51
C SER A 31 0.21 7.38 -10.91
N ILE A 32 -0.96 6.96 -11.39
CA ILE A 32 -1.28 5.55 -11.70
C ILE A 32 -0.22 4.87 -12.59
N PRO A 33 0.30 5.48 -13.68
CA PRO A 33 1.28 4.81 -14.53
C PRO A 33 2.60 4.44 -13.84
N ARG A 34 2.91 5.03 -12.68
CA ARG A 34 4.13 4.80 -11.92
C ARG A 34 3.94 3.84 -10.74
N LEU A 35 2.69 3.50 -10.40
CA LEU A 35 2.36 2.62 -9.28
C LEU A 35 2.43 1.15 -9.68
N GLY A 36 2.57 0.28 -8.67
CA GLY A 36 2.76 -1.15 -8.81
C GLY A 36 1.83 -2.01 -7.96
N TYR A 37 2.28 -3.24 -7.70
CA TYR A 37 1.69 -4.16 -6.73
C TYR A 37 2.47 -4.14 -5.43
N TYR A 38 1.76 -4.27 -4.30
CA TYR A 38 2.33 -4.07 -2.98
C TYR A 38 1.77 -5.09 -1.98
N HIS A 39 2.61 -5.59 -1.08
CA HIS A 39 2.20 -6.37 0.08
C HIS A 39 1.25 -7.53 -0.25
N ASP A 40 0.06 -7.53 0.32
CA ASP A 40 -0.97 -8.57 0.14
C ASP A 40 -1.36 -8.83 -1.33
N ASP A 41 -1.05 -7.91 -2.25
CA ASP A 41 -1.33 -8.09 -3.68
C ASP A 41 -0.65 -9.35 -4.22
N TRP A 42 0.55 -9.68 -3.74
CA TRP A 42 1.36 -10.75 -4.29
C TRP A 42 0.78 -12.15 -4.07
N TYR A 43 0.27 -12.46 -2.86
CA TYR A 43 -0.35 -13.76 -2.66
C TYR A 43 -1.72 -13.87 -3.36
N LEU A 44 -2.41 -12.72 -3.53
CA LEU A 44 -3.67 -12.67 -4.26
C LEU A 44 -3.47 -12.92 -5.75
N LEU A 45 -2.50 -12.25 -6.36
CA LEU A 45 -2.11 -12.43 -7.76
C LEU A 45 -1.64 -13.87 -8.01
N TRP A 46 -0.72 -14.36 -7.21
CA TRP A 46 -0.24 -15.74 -7.33
C TRP A 46 -1.39 -16.76 -7.23
N SER A 47 -2.26 -16.60 -6.23
CA SER A 47 -3.41 -17.51 -6.09
C SER A 47 -4.36 -17.42 -7.27
N GLY A 48 -4.61 -16.23 -7.78
CA GLY A 48 -5.45 -16.02 -8.97
C GLY A 48 -4.88 -16.68 -10.22
N GLN A 49 -3.57 -16.58 -10.44
CA GLN A 49 -2.88 -17.22 -11.59
C GLN A 49 -2.69 -18.71 -11.39
N ALA A 50 -2.05 -19.14 -10.29
CA ALA A 50 -1.66 -20.52 -10.10
C ALA A 50 -2.81 -21.45 -9.72
N ARG A 51 -3.84 -20.92 -9.00
CA ARG A 51 -4.96 -21.71 -8.49
C ARG A 51 -6.31 -21.30 -9.08
N GLY A 52 -6.35 -20.26 -9.89
CA GLY A 52 -7.52 -19.67 -10.50
C GLY A 52 -8.33 -18.75 -9.55
N ALA A 53 -9.13 -17.85 -10.12
CA ALA A 53 -9.88 -16.82 -9.40
C ALA A 53 -10.79 -17.39 -8.27
N ALA A 54 -11.31 -18.60 -8.42
CA ALA A 54 -12.15 -19.23 -7.40
C ALA A 54 -11.38 -19.55 -6.10
N SER A 55 -10.06 -19.74 -6.14
CA SER A 55 -9.23 -19.98 -4.96
C SER A 55 -9.18 -18.78 -4.02
N ILE A 56 -9.43 -17.58 -4.52
CA ILE A 56 -9.48 -16.36 -3.70
C ILE A 56 -10.61 -16.44 -2.67
N ILE A 57 -11.71 -17.16 -2.97
CA ILE A 57 -12.79 -17.38 -2.00
C ILE A 57 -12.25 -18.16 -0.79
N SER A 58 -11.45 -19.20 -1.02
CA SER A 58 -10.87 -20.00 0.06
C SER A 58 -9.84 -19.24 0.89
N LEU A 59 -9.07 -18.34 0.26
CA LEU A 59 -8.13 -17.46 0.99
C LEU A 59 -8.81 -16.61 2.07
N PHE A 60 -10.02 -16.15 1.81
CA PHE A 60 -10.80 -15.32 2.73
C PHE A 60 -11.81 -16.08 3.59
N SER A 61 -11.97 -17.39 3.36
CA SER A 61 -12.97 -18.21 4.07
C SER A 61 -12.79 -18.20 5.59
N THR A 62 -11.57 -18.04 6.05
CA THR A 62 -11.20 -18.08 7.48
C THR A 62 -11.36 -16.75 8.23
N ASP A 63 -11.56 -15.64 7.50
CA ASP A 63 -11.73 -14.32 8.14
C ASP A 63 -12.88 -13.49 7.57
N ARG A 64 -13.03 -13.40 6.23
CA ARG A 64 -14.02 -12.55 5.54
C ARG A 64 -14.57 -13.24 4.28
N PRO A 65 -15.35 -14.32 4.41
CA PRO A 65 -15.74 -15.17 3.26
C PRO A 65 -16.45 -14.40 2.15
N PHE A 66 -17.31 -13.43 2.49
CA PHE A 66 -18.01 -12.65 1.48
C PHE A 66 -17.07 -11.72 0.69
N MET A 67 -16.07 -11.15 1.35
CA MET A 67 -15.03 -10.38 0.66
C MET A 67 -14.30 -11.23 -0.38
N GLY A 68 -14.01 -12.49 -0.06
CA GLY A 68 -13.41 -13.43 -1.02
C GLY A 68 -14.28 -13.64 -2.26
N VAL A 69 -15.60 -13.72 -2.10
CA VAL A 69 -16.55 -13.84 -3.22
C VAL A 69 -16.47 -12.59 -4.11
N VAL A 70 -16.61 -11.40 -3.53
CA VAL A 70 -16.56 -10.13 -4.29
C VAL A 70 -15.21 -10.00 -4.99
N TYR A 71 -14.11 -10.26 -4.28
CA TYR A 71 -12.77 -10.18 -4.85
C TYR A 71 -12.56 -11.18 -6.01
N SER A 72 -13.04 -12.40 -5.88
CA SER A 72 -12.97 -13.42 -6.94
C SER A 72 -13.67 -12.96 -8.23
N TYR A 73 -14.83 -12.30 -8.11
CA TYR A 73 -15.53 -11.73 -9.27
C TYR A 73 -14.75 -10.56 -9.90
N VAL A 74 -14.23 -9.65 -9.08
CA VAL A 74 -13.44 -8.53 -9.56
C VAL A 74 -12.15 -9.02 -10.23
N TYR A 75 -11.48 -10.04 -9.66
CA TYR A 75 -10.30 -10.65 -10.26
C TYR A 75 -10.60 -11.30 -11.62
N ARG A 76 -11.76 -11.97 -11.80
CA ARG A 76 -12.16 -12.49 -13.12
C ARG A 76 -12.31 -11.40 -14.17
N LEU A 77 -12.70 -10.18 -13.75
CA LEU A 77 -12.89 -9.05 -14.65
C LEU A 77 -11.57 -8.33 -14.96
N LEU A 78 -10.73 -8.13 -13.96
CA LEU A 78 -9.50 -7.32 -14.05
C LEU A 78 -8.25 -8.18 -14.29
N GLY A 79 -8.24 -9.44 -13.81
CA GLY A 79 -7.08 -10.32 -13.85
C GLY A 79 -5.85 -9.66 -13.22
N ASP A 80 -4.74 -9.72 -13.95
CA ASP A 80 -3.45 -9.17 -13.56
C ASP A 80 -3.23 -7.74 -14.12
N SER A 81 -4.30 -7.03 -14.45
CA SER A 81 -4.22 -5.68 -14.99
C SER A 81 -3.92 -4.67 -13.89
N LEU A 82 -2.67 -4.27 -13.75
CA LEU A 82 -2.23 -3.24 -12.81
C LEU A 82 -3.04 -1.94 -12.98
N LEU A 83 -3.17 -1.46 -14.22
CA LEU A 83 -3.99 -0.29 -14.54
C LEU A 83 -5.45 -0.48 -14.13
N GLY A 84 -6.00 -1.67 -14.38
CA GLY A 84 -7.39 -2.01 -14.03
C GLY A 84 -7.66 -1.89 -12.53
N TRP A 85 -6.77 -2.40 -11.69
CA TRP A 85 -6.91 -2.32 -10.23
C TRP A 85 -6.84 -0.88 -9.71
N HIS A 86 -5.91 -0.07 -10.21
CA HIS A 86 -5.82 1.34 -9.83
C HIS A 86 -7.02 2.17 -10.28
N LEU A 87 -7.52 1.94 -11.50
CA LEU A 87 -8.74 2.60 -11.99
C LEU A 87 -9.97 2.15 -11.20
N TYR A 88 -10.06 0.89 -10.82
CA TYR A 88 -11.15 0.38 -9.98
C TYR A 88 -11.14 1.00 -8.57
N ALA A 89 -9.97 1.12 -7.95
CA ALA A 89 -9.82 1.82 -6.67
C ALA A 89 -10.19 3.31 -6.78
N LEU A 90 -9.77 3.99 -7.86
CA LEU A 90 -10.14 5.39 -8.13
C LEU A 90 -11.65 5.54 -8.36
N LEU A 91 -12.29 4.61 -9.08
CA LEU A 91 -13.74 4.58 -9.27
C LEU A 91 -14.47 4.55 -7.93
N TRP A 92 -14.06 3.67 -6.99
CA TRP A 92 -14.72 3.59 -5.69
C TRP A 92 -14.43 4.81 -4.80
N ARG A 93 -13.28 5.44 -4.94
CA ARG A 93 -13.03 6.76 -4.32
C ARG A 93 -14.00 7.81 -4.82
N LEU A 94 -14.24 7.86 -6.13
CA LEU A 94 -15.20 8.76 -6.77
C LEU A 94 -16.63 8.45 -6.36
N VAL A 95 -17.03 7.18 -6.35
CA VAL A 95 -18.37 6.76 -5.88
C VAL A 95 -18.61 7.23 -4.45
N GLY A 96 -17.63 7.03 -3.56
CA GLY A 96 -17.69 7.52 -2.18
C GLY A 96 -17.83 9.05 -2.11
N GLY A 97 -17.03 9.78 -2.89
CA GLY A 97 -17.09 11.24 -2.97
C GLY A 97 -18.42 11.76 -3.50
N LEU A 98 -18.94 11.18 -4.57
CA LEU A 98 -20.23 11.56 -5.15
C LEU A 98 -21.42 11.20 -4.24
N ALA A 99 -21.35 10.06 -3.53
CA ALA A 99 -22.35 9.68 -2.54
C ALA A 99 -22.35 10.65 -1.34
N PHE A 100 -21.16 11.04 -0.87
CA PHE A 100 -21.03 12.06 0.18
C PHE A 100 -21.57 13.42 -0.28
N PHE A 101 -21.23 13.85 -1.50
CA PHE A 101 -21.80 15.05 -2.12
C PHE A 101 -23.32 14.99 -2.16
N TRP A 102 -23.92 13.86 -2.53
CA TRP A 102 -25.36 13.66 -2.55
C TRP A 102 -25.96 13.78 -1.15
N ILE A 103 -25.39 13.12 -0.14
CA ILE A 103 -25.79 13.24 1.27
C ILE A 103 -25.80 14.72 1.71
N LEU A 104 -24.71 15.45 1.42
CA LEU A 104 -24.59 16.86 1.79
C LEU A 104 -25.66 17.72 1.11
N ARG A 105 -25.94 17.50 -0.17
CA ARG A 105 -26.99 18.20 -0.93
C ARG A 105 -28.41 17.92 -0.42
N LEU A 106 -28.65 16.72 0.09
CA LEU A 106 -29.93 16.36 0.71
C LEU A 106 -30.10 17.05 2.07
N LEU A 107 -29.04 17.12 2.86
CA LEU A 107 -29.09 17.69 4.20
C LEU A 107 -28.97 19.22 4.20
N TRP A 108 -28.19 19.82 3.31
CA TRP A 108 -27.95 21.26 3.21
C TRP A 108 -28.14 21.80 1.78
N PRO A 109 -29.35 21.72 1.19
CA PRO A 109 -29.58 22.06 -0.22
C PRO A 109 -29.28 23.54 -0.54
N GLY A 110 -29.38 24.46 0.44
CA GLY A 110 -29.06 25.88 0.30
C GLY A 110 -27.56 26.19 0.30
N GLN A 111 -26.72 25.26 0.77
CA GLN A 111 -25.27 25.47 0.97
C GLN A 111 -24.44 24.85 -0.19
N LYS A 112 -24.76 25.23 -1.42
CA LYS A 112 -24.20 24.61 -2.63
C LYS A 112 -22.66 24.66 -2.69
N TYR A 113 -22.10 25.85 -2.48
CA TYR A 113 -20.65 26.05 -2.49
C TYR A 113 -19.94 25.28 -1.38
N LEU A 114 -20.45 25.39 -0.16
CA LEU A 114 -19.90 24.71 1.00
C LEU A 114 -19.86 23.21 0.83
N THR A 115 -20.96 22.60 0.37
CA THR A 115 -21.06 21.16 0.15
C THR A 115 -20.11 20.65 -0.93
N THR A 116 -19.85 21.45 -1.97
CA THR A 116 -18.85 21.13 -3.00
C THR A 116 -17.43 21.17 -2.43
N LEU A 117 -17.07 22.22 -1.68
CA LEU A 117 -15.74 22.31 -1.05
C LEU A 117 -15.51 21.19 -0.03
N MET A 118 -16.52 20.85 0.76
CA MET A 118 -16.44 19.70 1.66
C MET A 118 -16.14 18.40 0.91
N THR A 119 -16.74 18.21 -0.26
CA THR A 119 -16.51 17.03 -1.09
C THR A 119 -15.10 17.04 -1.73
N VAL A 120 -14.59 18.19 -2.13
CA VAL A 120 -13.20 18.32 -2.60
C VAL A 120 -12.25 17.93 -1.47
N LEU A 121 -12.41 18.47 -0.26
CA LEU A 121 -11.60 18.10 0.91
C LEU A 121 -11.75 16.60 1.27
N PHE A 122 -12.95 16.02 1.11
CA PHE A 122 -13.20 14.60 1.30
C PHE A 122 -12.32 13.75 0.38
N LEU A 123 -12.26 14.09 -0.89
CA LEU A 123 -11.46 13.35 -1.86
C LEU A 123 -9.97 13.36 -1.53
N VAL A 124 -9.45 14.52 -1.11
CA VAL A 124 -8.00 14.69 -0.90
C VAL A 124 -7.57 14.54 0.56
N TYR A 125 -8.47 14.14 1.47
CA TYR A 125 -8.20 14.03 2.89
C TYR A 125 -6.90 13.26 3.19
N PRO A 126 -5.95 13.83 3.97
CA PRO A 126 -4.62 13.26 4.13
C PRO A 126 -4.53 12.16 5.21
N GLY A 127 -5.59 11.90 5.97
CA GLY A 127 -5.62 10.82 6.96
C GLY A 127 -5.86 9.42 6.37
N PHE A 128 -5.93 9.28 5.03
CA PHE A 128 -6.01 8.00 4.33
C PHE A 128 -5.01 7.99 3.18
N LEU A 129 -3.90 7.30 3.36
CA LEU A 129 -2.78 7.24 2.42
C LEU A 129 -2.61 5.89 1.71
N SER A 130 -3.55 4.95 1.92
CA SER A 130 -3.46 3.61 1.32
C SER A 130 -4.03 3.52 -0.11
N GLN A 131 -4.38 4.65 -0.75
CA GLN A 131 -4.91 4.68 -2.12
C GLN A 131 -3.98 4.03 -3.16
N PRO A 132 -2.63 4.21 -3.11
CA PRO A 132 -1.72 3.58 -4.07
C PRO A 132 -1.65 2.06 -3.98
N ASN A 133 -1.94 1.45 -2.83
CA ASN A 133 -2.06 -0.01 -2.69
C ASN A 133 -3.45 -0.47 -3.18
N ALA A 134 -3.66 -0.39 -4.50
CA ALA A 134 -4.99 -0.43 -5.10
C ALA A 134 -5.66 -1.80 -5.03
N ASN A 135 -4.92 -2.89 -5.33
CA ASN A 135 -5.48 -4.23 -5.43
C ASN A 135 -6.05 -4.70 -4.07
N THR A 136 -5.29 -4.59 -2.99
CA THR A 136 -5.76 -4.98 -1.65
C THR A 136 -6.72 -3.96 -1.04
N LYS A 137 -6.41 -2.67 -1.16
CA LYS A 137 -7.16 -1.62 -0.45
C LYS A 137 -8.44 -1.17 -1.15
N GLN A 138 -8.66 -1.56 -2.43
CA GLN A 138 -9.93 -1.31 -3.12
C GLN A 138 -11.14 -1.85 -2.35
N ASN A 139 -10.99 -2.94 -1.59
CA ASN A 139 -12.07 -3.49 -0.76
C ASN A 139 -12.55 -2.50 0.33
N HIS A 140 -11.63 -1.71 0.91
CA HIS A 140 -11.99 -0.65 1.85
C HIS A 140 -12.76 0.48 1.14
N LEU A 141 -12.27 0.90 -0.04
CA LEU A 141 -12.91 1.95 -0.84
C LEU A 141 -14.28 1.49 -1.36
N TYR A 142 -14.38 0.23 -1.81
CA TYR A 142 -15.63 -0.41 -2.22
C TYR A 142 -16.66 -0.41 -1.10
N GLY A 143 -16.32 -0.97 0.07
CA GLY A 143 -17.22 -1.01 1.21
C GLY A 143 -17.61 0.39 1.71
N PHE A 144 -16.66 1.31 1.75
CA PHE A 144 -16.90 2.72 2.11
C PHE A 144 -17.84 3.43 1.13
N GLY A 145 -17.56 3.29 -0.17
CA GLY A 145 -18.41 3.89 -1.22
C GLY A 145 -19.83 3.33 -1.21
N THR A 146 -19.98 2.01 -1.04
CA THR A 146 -21.30 1.36 -0.94
C THR A 146 -22.04 1.75 0.33
N ALA A 147 -21.36 1.96 1.45
CA ALA A 147 -21.96 2.46 2.70
C ALA A 147 -22.52 3.87 2.54
N LEU A 148 -21.72 4.80 1.99
CA LEU A 148 -22.19 6.15 1.74
C LEU A 148 -23.33 6.21 0.72
N LEU A 149 -23.26 5.42 -0.35
CA LEU A 149 -24.34 5.31 -1.33
C LEU A 149 -25.62 4.77 -0.71
N SER A 150 -25.50 3.76 0.17
CA SER A 150 -26.64 3.22 0.92
C SER A 150 -27.31 4.30 1.79
N ILE A 151 -26.52 5.11 2.50
CA ILE A 151 -27.04 6.21 3.33
C ILE A 151 -27.71 7.28 2.45
N ALA A 152 -27.10 7.65 1.32
CA ALA A 152 -27.69 8.61 0.37
C ALA A 152 -29.06 8.15 -0.13
N LEU A 153 -29.17 6.85 -0.51
CA LEU A 153 -30.44 6.25 -0.94
C LEU A 153 -31.49 6.22 0.18
N THR A 154 -31.06 6.00 1.44
CA THR A 154 -31.99 6.09 2.59
C THR A 154 -32.58 7.49 2.72
N LEU A 155 -31.73 8.51 2.67
CA LEU A 155 -32.17 9.92 2.78
C LEU A 155 -33.06 10.32 1.58
N GLU A 156 -32.75 9.84 0.37
CA GLU A 156 -33.58 10.08 -0.81
C GLU A 156 -34.95 9.36 -0.71
N ALA A 157 -34.96 8.14 -0.16
CA ALA A 157 -36.21 7.42 0.12
C ALA A 157 -37.12 8.15 1.12
N MET A 158 -36.53 8.89 2.08
CA MET A 158 -37.27 9.75 3.00
C MET A 158 -37.85 10.98 2.32
N ARG A 159 -37.15 11.54 1.31
CA ARG A 159 -37.53 12.74 0.60
C ARG A 159 -38.58 12.52 -0.47
N THR A 160 -38.51 11.37 -1.17
CA THR A 160 -39.40 11.12 -2.30
C THR A 160 -40.85 10.89 -1.88
N GLY A 161 -41.79 11.61 -2.52
CA GLY A 161 -43.23 11.41 -2.32
C GLY A 161 -43.82 10.22 -3.09
N ARG A 162 -43.09 9.65 -4.07
CA ARG A 162 -43.58 8.56 -4.92
C ARG A 162 -43.32 7.20 -4.28
N ARG A 163 -44.36 6.46 -3.93
CA ARG A 163 -44.27 5.16 -3.23
C ARG A 163 -43.34 4.16 -3.93
N GLY A 164 -43.39 4.04 -5.26
CA GLY A 164 -42.54 3.13 -6.02
C GLY A 164 -41.06 3.43 -5.88
N TRP A 165 -40.66 4.71 -6.02
CA TRP A 165 -39.30 5.15 -5.83
C TRP A 165 -38.81 4.98 -4.37
N LYS A 166 -39.68 5.24 -3.41
CA LYS A 166 -39.37 5.00 -1.99
C LYS A 166 -39.02 3.54 -1.74
N ILE A 167 -39.82 2.61 -2.26
CA ILE A 167 -39.57 1.17 -2.12
C ILE A 167 -38.26 0.80 -2.81
N LEU A 168 -38.05 1.23 -4.06
CA LEU A 168 -36.84 0.94 -4.83
C LEU A 168 -35.57 1.41 -4.08
N PHE A 169 -35.55 2.69 -3.65
CA PHE A 169 -34.38 3.22 -2.94
C PHE A 169 -34.16 2.52 -1.60
N THR A 170 -35.20 2.14 -0.89
CA THR A 170 -35.06 1.38 0.36
C THR A 170 -34.51 -0.01 0.09
N LEU A 171 -34.97 -0.74 -0.92
CA LEU A 171 -34.46 -2.07 -1.26
C LEU A 171 -33.00 -2.04 -1.72
N LEU A 172 -32.64 -1.07 -2.58
CA LEU A 172 -31.26 -0.87 -3.00
C LEU A 172 -30.36 -0.51 -1.82
N SER A 173 -30.84 0.37 -0.94
CA SER A 173 -30.10 0.74 0.27
C SER A 173 -29.89 -0.46 1.20
N LEU A 174 -30.88 -1.31 1.41
CA LEU A 174 -30.76 -2.55 2.21
C LEU A 174 -29.78 -3.55 1.59
N ALA A 175 -29.82 -3.73 0.28
CA ALA A 175 -28.87 -4.59 -0.43
C ALA A 175 -27.44 -4.11 -0.26
N LEU A 176 -27.21 -2.80 -0.37
CA LEU A 176 -25.89 -2.20 -0.12
C LEU A 176 -25.49 -2.31 1.35
N THR A 177 -26.44 -2.21 2.30
CA THR A 177 -26.17 -2.41 3.74
C THR A 177 -25.69 -3.83 4.01
N ALA A 178 -26.36 -4.83 3.50
CA ALA A 178 -25.89 -6.20 3.60
C ALA A 178 -24.50 -6.34 2.97
N ASN A 179 -24.28 -5.77 1.78
CA ASN A 179 -23.01 -5.84 1.09
C ASN A 179 -21.84 -5.33 1.95
N TYR A 180 -21.85 -4.08 2.41
CA TYR A 180 -20.70 -3.53 3.11
C TYR A 180 -20.47 -4.10 4.52
N LEU A 181 -21.50 -4.52 5.24
CA LEU A 181 -21.37 -5.17 6.54
C LEU A 181 -20.62 -6.51 6.43
N TRP A 182 -20.88 -7.29 5.38
CA TRP A 182 -20.19 -8.57 5.16
C TRP A 182 -18.79 -8.42 4.56
N ILE A 183 -18.42 -7.23 4.02
CA ILE A 183 -17.04 -6.93 3.57
C ILE A 183 -16.12 -6.70 4.78
N TYR A 184 -16.52 -5.79 5.70
CA TYR A 184 -15.73 -5.46 6.89
C TYR A 184 -16.64 -5.21 8.09
N GLU A 185 -16.39 -5.89 9.18
CA GLU A 185 -17.17 -5.84 10.42
C GLU A 185 -17.24 -4.44 11.06
N TYR A 186 -16.16 -3.66 11.00
CA TYR A 186 -16.12 -2.31 11.57
C TYR A 186 -16.93 -1.29 10.75
N MET A 187 -17.37 -1.63 9.54
CA MET A 187 -18.30 -0.80 8.78
C MET A 187 -19.70 -0.69 9.41
N ILE A 188 -19.98 -1.47 10.46
CA ILE A 188 -21.18 -1.31 11.29
C ILE A 188 -21.32 0.13 11.82
N GLY A 189 -20.22 0.88 11.95
CA GLY A 189 -20.24 2.30 12.29
C GLY A 189 -21.07 3.17 11.36
N PHE A 190 -21.23 2.75 10.08
CA PHE A 190 -22.10 3.46 9.14
C PHE A 190 -23.60 3.31 9.45
N GLU A 191 -23.99 2.27 10.20
CA GLU A 191 -25.37 2.18 10.70
C GLU A 191 -25.60 3.22 11.80
N GLY A 192 -24.65 3.46 12.70
CA GLY A 192 -24.69 4.58 13.63
C GLY A 192 -24.77 5.93 12.90
N THR A 193 -23.92 6.11 11.88
CA THR A 193 -23.96 7.30 11.01
C THR A 193 -25.31 7.47 10.34
N ARG A 194 -25.94 6.40 9.83
CA ARG A 194 -27.29 6.42 9.26
C ARG A 194 -28.32 6.92 10.26
N LEU A 195 -28.30 6.40 11.48
CA LEU A 195 -29.24 6.83 12.53
C LEU A 195 -29.07 8.32 12.86
N VAL A 196 -27.84 8.81 13.00
CA VAL A 196 -27.53 10.22 13.23
C VAL A 196 -28.08 11.10 12.09
N LEU A 197 -27.83 10.72 10.82
CA LEU A 197 -28.25 11.53 9.67
C LEU A 197 -29.76 11.46 9.44
N ILE A 198 -30.44 10.34 9.69
CA ILE A 198 -31.92 10.25 9.72
C ILE A 198 -32.46 11.20 10.79
N GLY A 199 -31.94 11.13 12.02
CA GLY A 199 -32.36 11.99 13.12
C GLY A 199 -32.20 13.47 12.79
N TYR A 200 -31.07 13.86 12.21
CA TYR A 200 -30.82 15.22 11.76
C TYR A 200 -31.77 15.65 10.63
N ALA A 201 -32.03 14.82 9.65
CA ALA A 201 -33.01 15.10 8.59
C ALA A 201 -34.43 15.32 9.15
N LEU A 202 -34.88 14.50 10.10
CA LEU A 202 -36.14 14.64 10.79
C LEU A 202 -36.21 15.95 11.59
N TYR A 203 -35.14 16.31 12.34
CA TYR A 203 -35.01 17.54 13.06
C TYR A 203 -35.15 18.74 12.13
N ARG A 204 -34.48 18.74 11.00
CA ARG A 204 -34.60 19.79 9.96
C ARG A 204 -35.98 19.89 9.37
N ASN A 205 -36.68 18.80 9.20
CA ASN A 205 -38.06 18.74 8.70
C ASN A 205 -39.11 19.11 9.78
N GLY A 206 -38.70 19.67 10.92
CA GLY A 206 -39.57 20.21 11.94
C GLY A 206 -40.05 19.22 13.00
N VAL A 207 -39.55 17.97 13.00
CA VAL A 207 -39.83 17.03 14.10
C VAL A 207 -39.10 17.51 15.35
N ARG A 208 -39.85 17.76 16.44
CA ARG A 208 -39.30 18.24 17.72
C ARG A 208 -39.60 17.24 18.83
N GLY A 209 -38.74 17.24 19.85
CA GLY A 209 -38.81 16.36 21.01
C GLY A 209 -38.08 15.03 20.80
N THR A 210 -37.16 14.71 21.73
CA THR A 210 -36.26 13.54 21.64
C THR A 210 -37.00 12.22 21.45
N ARG A 211 -38.07 11.99 22.24
CA ARG A 211 -38.89 10.76 22.14
C ARG A 211 -39.53 10.60 20.77
N LYS A 212 -40.04 11.71 20.18
CA LYS A 212 -40.67 11.68 18.85
C LYS A 212 -39.64 11.39 17.76
N ILE A 213 -38.48 12.04 17.82
CA ILE A 213 -37.38 11.83 16.90
C ILE A 213 -36.94 10.37 16.96
N ILE A 214 -36.68 9.82 18.14
CA ILE A 214 -36.27 8.40 18.30
C ILE A 214 -37.32 7.45 17.70
N LYS A 215 -38.63 7.68 17.98
CA LYS A 215 -39.72 6.86 17.42
C LYS A 215 -39.72 6.88 15.88
N GLU A 216 -39.55 8.05 15.28
CA GLU A 216 -39.52 8.17 13.81
C GLU A 216 -38.22 7.60 13.22
N ILE A 217 -37.05 7.73 13.88
CA ILE A 217 -35.82 7.05 13.49
C ILE A 217 -36.07 5.53 13.44
N LEU A 218 -36.60 4.95 14.51
CA LEU A 218 -36.86 3.49 14.57
C LEU A 218 -37.83 3.02 13.49
N LYS A 219 -38.87 3.80 13.16
CA LYS A 219 -39.78 3.47 12.07
C LYS A 219 -39.11 3.43 10.69
N ILE A 220 -38.09 4.24 10.48
CA ILE A 220 -37.36 4.30 9.21
C ILE A 220 -36.23 3.27 9.21
N ALA A 221 -35.50 3.15 10.32
CA ALA A 221 -34.29 2.38 10.42
C ALA A 221 -34.50 0.89 10.72
N TRP A 222 -35.69 0.43 11.17
CA TRP A 222 -35.90 -0.95 11.58
C TRP A 222 -35.46 -2.01 10.55
N PRO A 223 -35.63 -1.82 9.21
CA PRO A 223 -35.17 -2.85 8.28
C PRO A 223 -33.64 -2.96 8.25
N TYR A 224 -32.95 -1.84 8.37
CA TYR A 224 -31.48 -1.78 8.46
C TYR A 224 -30.97 -2.39 9.77
N LEU A 225 -31.66 -2.11 10.89
CA LEU A 225 -31.36 -2.74 12.18
C LEU A 225 -31.53 -4.25 12.15
N LEU A 226 -32.52 -4.77 11.41
CA LEU A 226 -32.66 -6.22 11.21
C LEU A 226 -31.50 -6.81 10.43
N VAL A 227 -31.06 -6.16 9.33
CA VAL A 227 -29.88 -6.61 8.57
C VAL A 227 -28.63 -6.60 9.47
N THR A 228 -28.46 -5.54 10.24
CA THR A 228 -27.33 -5.40 11.18
C THR A 228 -27.39 -6.46 12.29
N ALA A 229 -28.54 -6.71 12.86
CA ALA A 229 -28.75 -7.76 13.88
C ALA A 229 -28.48 -9.16 13.30
N GLY A 230 -28.92 -9.44 12.08
CA GLY A 230 -28.64 -10.68 11.36
C GLY A 230 -27.16 -10.87 11.09
N PHE A 231 -26.45 -9.80 10.67
CA PHE A 231 -25.00 -9.79 10.52
C PHE A 231 -24.29 -10.08 11.83
N LEU A 232 -24.65 -9.38 12.92
CA LEU A 232 -24.04 -9.58 14.25
C LEU A 232 -24.32 -10.99 14.77
N TYR A 233 -25.55 -11.51 14.62
CA TYR A 233 -25.86 -12.87 15.02
C TYR A 233 -24.98 -13.89 14.29
N TRP A 234 -24.87 -13.76 12.95
CA TRP A 234 -23.99 -14.61 12.17
C TRP A 234 -22.54 -14.47 12.62
N ARG A 235 -22.03 -13.23 12.79
CA ARG A 235 -20.64 -12.97 13.09
C ARG A 235 -20.21 -13.44 14.49
N ILE A 236 -21.10 -13.32 15.47
CA ILE A 236 -20.81 -13.65 16.88
C ILE A 236 -21.04 -15.13 17.19
N PHE A 237 -22.11 -15.72 16.63
CA PHE A 237 -22.58 -17.03 17.06
C PHE A 237 -22.37 -18.15 16.04
N LEU A 238 -22.25 -17.83 14.75
CA LEU A 238 -22.19 -18.84 13.69
C LEU A 238 -20.84 -18.89 12.97
N PHE A 239 -20.09 -17.78 12.95
CA PHE A 239 -18.83 -17.70 12.22
C PHE A 239 -17.64 -17.77 13.16
N GLU A 240 -16.82 -18.82 13.02
CA GLU A 240 -15.55 -18.98 13.73
C GLU A 240 -14.41 -18.47 12.84
N GLY A 241 -13.82 -17.34 13.20
CA GLY A 241 -12.65 -16.78 12.50
C GLY A 241 -11.36 -17.36 13.05
N SER A 242 -10.41 -17.73 12.17
CA SER A 242 -9.09 -18.22 12.58
C SER A 242 -8.18 -17.11 13.14
N ARG A 243 -8.52 -15.84 12.91
CA ARG A 243 -7.74 -14.68 13.39
C ARG A 243 -8.37 -14.09 14.66
N ASN A 244 -7.58 -13.98 15.72
CA ASN A 244 -8.01 -13.39 16.99
C ASN A 244 -8.65 -12.00 16.85
N ALA A 245 -8.11 -11.17 15.93
CA ALA A 245 -8.61 -9.82 15.69
C ALA A 245 -9.97 -9.76 14.94
N THR A 246 -10.45 -10.89 14.42
CA THR A 246 -11.75 -10.99 13.71
C THR A 246 -12.74 -11.90 14.45
N ASP A 247 -12.35 -12.46 15.59
CA ASP A 247 -13.21 -13.26 16.46
C ASP A 247 -14.03 -12.34 17.37
N ALA A 248 -15.26 -12.04 16.93
CA ALA A 248 -16.15 -11.14 17.67
C ALA A 248 -16.61 -11.72 19.02
N GLY A 249 -16.73 -13.04 19.13
CA GLY A 249 -17.09 -13.71 20.41
C GLY A 249 -15.99 -13.55 21.46
N ARG A 250 -14.74 -13.75 21.06
CA ARG A 250 -13.57 -13.54 21.94
C ARG A 250 -13.40 -12.08 22.33
N LEU A 251 -13.59 -11.16 21.39
CA LEU A 251 -13.55 -9.72 21.69
C LEU A 251 -14.62 -9.33 22.69
N ALA A 252 -15.85 -9.81 22.52
CA ALA A 252 -16.93 -9.59 23.49
C ALA A 252 -16.60 -10.17 24.88
N GLY A 253 -16.03 -11.36 24.94
CA GLY A 253 -15.56 -11.98 26.20
C GLY A 253 -14.51 -11.13 26.90
N ASN A 254 -13.53 -10.59 26.18
CA ASN A 254 -12.51 -9.69 26.74
C ASN A 254 -13.11 -8.40 27.31
N TYR A 255 -14.12 -7.83 26.63
CA TYR A 255 -14.84 -6.65 27.14
C TYR A 255 -15.61 -6.95 28.43
N LEU A 256 -16.25 -8.11 28.51
CA LEU A 256 -17.02 -8.50 29.70
C LEU A 256 -16.12 -8.86 30.88
N SER A 257 -14.90 -9.35 30.64
CA SER A 257 -13.95 -9.74 31.71
C SER A 257 -13.35 -8.55 32.47
N ASP A 258 -13.16 -7.40 31.79
CA ASP A 258 -12.65 -6.15 32.40
C ASP A 258 -13.37 -4.92 31.84
N LEU A 259 -14.64 -4.79 32.20
CA LEU A 259 -15.50 -3.71 31.69
C LEU A 259 -14.98 -2.31 32.05
N ARG A 260 -14.34 -2.16 33.24
CA ARG A 260 -13.81 -0.86 33.66
C ARG A 260 -12.63 -0.42 32.79
N TYR A 261 -11.65 -1.27 32.62
CA TYR A 261 -10.48 -0.98 31.79
C TYR A 261 -10.90 -0.72 30.34
N MET A 262 -11.75 -1.57 29.77
CA MET A 262 -12.23 -1.43 28.40
C MET A 262 -13.06 -0.17 28.18
N SER A 263 -13.85 0.26 29.17
CA SER A 263 -14.61 1.51 29.07
C SER A 263 -13.69 2.74 29.10
N ILE A 264 -12.67 2.75 29.97
CA ILE A 264 -11.66 3.82 30.02
C ILE A 264 -10.91 3.86 28.69
N ARG A 265 -10.44 2.73 28.20
CA ARG A 265 -9.76 2.61 26.90
C ARG A 265 -10.64 3.15 25.77
N LEU A 266 -11.90 2.76 25.72
CA LEU A 266 -12.84 3.23 24.67
C LEU A 266 -12.93 4.77 24.66
N VAL A 267 -13.04 5.41 25.82
CA VAL A 267 -13.11 6.88 25.93
C VAL A 267 -11.79 7.53 25.49
N MET A 268 -10.66 7.02 26.01
CA MET A 268 -9.32 7.57 25.71
C MET A 268 -8.97 7.44 24.23
N GLU A 269 -9.16 6.24 23.67
CA GLU A 269 -8.86 5.99 22.24
C GLU A 269 -9.83 6.75 21.32
N SER A 270 -11.12 6.86 21.69
CA SER A 270 -12.08 7.66 20.90
C SER A 270 -11.69 9.15 20.87
N PHE A 271 -11.19 9.68 21.98
CA PHE A 271 -10.70 11.06 22.02
C PHE A 271 -9.42 11.23 21.21
N LYS A 272 -8.48 10.29 21.35
CA LYS A 272 -7.24 10.25 20.56
C LYS A 272 -7.55 10.17 19.05
N ASP A 273 -8.37 9.21 18.62
CA ASP A 273 -8.72 9.01 17.21
C ASP A 273 -9.48 10.22 16.64
N LEU A 274 -10.30 10.91 17.46
CA LEU A 274 -10.95 12.15 17.08
C LEU A 274 -9.92 13.26 16.80
N LEU A 275 -8.91 13.42 17.65
CA LEU A 275 -7.84 14.40 17.44
C LEU A 275 -6.95 14.02 16.27
N ASP A 276 -6.56 12.75 16.17
CA ASP A 276 -5.72 12.24 15.09
C ASP A 276 -6.38 12.50 13.72
N THR A 277 -7.65 12.20 13.60
CA THR A 277 -8.37 12.36 12.33
C THR A 277 -8.78 13.81 12.02
N THR A 278 -9.09 14.63 13.04
CA THR A 278 -9.55 16.01 12.81
C THR A 278 -8.42 17.04 12.75
N LEU A 279 -7.32 16.81 13.45
CA LEU A 279 -6.20 17.75 13.58
C LEU A 279 -4.89 17.16 13.00
N PHE A 280 -4.38 16.09 13.59
CA PHE A 280 -3.05 15.58 13.25
C PHE A 280 -2.94 15.04 11.81
N ALA A 281 -4.03 14.52 11.24
CA ALA A 281 -4.07 14.12 9.83
C ALA A 281 -3.70 15.27 8.87
N TRP A 282 -3.99 16.52 9.22
CA TRP A 282 -3.73 17.70 8.38
C TRP A 282 -2.34 18.31 8.60
N PHE A 283 -1.67 17.97 9.69
CA PHE A 283 -0.36 18.54 10.03
C PHE A 283 0.75 17.49 10.09
N ALA A 284 0.57 16.42 10.86
CA ALA A 284 1.61 15.44 11.11
C ALA A 284 1.97 14.62 9.85
N MET A 285 0.97 14.09 9.15
CA MET A 285 1.21 13.31 7.93
C MET A 285 1.82 14.13 6.79
N PRO A 286 1.26 15.31 6.43
CA PRO A 286 1.89 16.16 5.43
C PRO A 286 3.30 16.61 5.82
N TYR A 287 3.54 16.93 7.09
CA TYR A 287 4.88 17.30 7.56
C TYR A 287 5.89 16.18 7.34
N GLN A 288 5.57 14.94 7.70
CA GLN A 288 6.45 13.79 7.50
C GLN A 288 6.77 13.57 6.01
N LEU A 289 5.73 13.60 5.17
CA LEU A 289 5.91 13.40 3.73
C LEU A 289 6.72 14.52 3.07
N ILE A 290 6.49 15.77 3.46
CA ILE A 290 7.22 16.93 2.93
C ILE A 290 8.67 16.94 3.40
N SER A 291 8.93 16.61 4.67
CA SER A 291 10.29 16.61 5.24
C SER A 291 11.20 15.52 4.67
N SER A 292 10.61 14.42 4.20
CA SER A 292 11.31 13.30 3.57
C SER A 292 11.37 13.38 2.04
N ALA A 293 10.65 14.35 1.43
CA ALA A 293 10.53 14.44 -0.03
C ALA A 293 11.79 14.98 -0.70
N LEU A 294 12.13 14.42 -1.85
CA LEU A 294 13.12 15.03 -2.75
C LEU A 294 12.57 16.34 -3.34
N TYR A 295 13.44 17.31 -3.60
CA TYR A 295 13.04 18.63 -4.13
C TYR A 295 12.24 18.54 -5.44
N SER A 296 12.59 17.61 -6.34
CA SER A 296 11.89 17.38 -7.59
C SER A 296 10.45 16.87 -7.38
N GLY A 297 10.25 15.90 -6.51
CA GLY A 297 8.93 15.37 -6.14
C GLY A 297 8.06 16.43 -5.47
N LEU A 298 8.63 17.20 -4.56
CA LEU A 298 7.94 18.30 -3.89
C LEU A 298 7.48 19.38 -4.89
N GLY A 299 8.35 19.75 -5.86
CA GLY A 299 8.00 20.70 -6.91
C GLY A 299 6.79 20.26 -7.74
N ILE A 300 6.77 18.99 -8.18
CA ILE A 300 5.63 18.41 -8.91
C ILE A 300 4.37 18.40 -8.05
N ALA A 301 4.46 18.01 -6.78
CA ALA A 301 3.33 17.96 -5.88
C ALA A 301 2.71 19.36 -5.66
N ILE A 302 3.53 20.39 -5.51
CA ILE A 302 3.07 21.79 -5.39
C ILE A 302 2.39 22.26 -6.68
N LEU A 303 2.92 21.90 -7.85
CA LEU A 303 2.29 22.26 -9.15
C LEU A 303 0.90 21.60 -9.28
N ILE A 304 0.78 20.33 -8.92
CA ILE A 304 -0.50 19.61 -8.95
C ILE A 304 -1.49 20.24 -7.94
N ALA A 305 -1.03 20.57 -6.73
CA ALA A 305 -1.84 21.27 -5.75
C ALA A 305 -2.31 22.64 -6.27
N GLY A 306 -1.42 23.40 -6.89
CA GLY A 306 -1.74 24.67 -7.55
C GLY A 306 -2.81 24.53 -8.63
N LEU A 307 -2.75 23.45 -9.43
CA LEU A 307 -3.76 23.17 -10.44
C LEU A 307 -5.14 22.90 -9.82
N VAL A 308 -5.21 22.08 -8.76
CA VAL A 308 -6.48 21.81 -8.04
C VAL A 308 -7.02 23.11 -7.43
N ILE A 309 -6.17 23.92 -6.80
CA ILE A 309 -6.57 25.22 -6.25
C ILE A 309 -7.09 26.13 -7.37
N ALA A 310 -6.43 26.19 -8.53
CA ALA A 310 -6.90 26.96 -9.69
C ALA A 310 -8.30 26.52 -10.15
N LEU A 311 -8.58 25.22 -10.18
CA LEU A 311 -9.90 24.69 -10.50
C LEU A 311 -10.97 25.13 -9.47
N VAL A 312 -10.63 25.11 -8.19
CA VAL A 312 -11.50 25.59 -7.10
C VAL A 312 -11.78 27.10 -7.26
N LEU A 313 -10.76 27.88 -7.61
CA LEU A 313 -10.91 29.32 -7.88
C LEU A 313 -11.79 29.59 -9.12
N LEU A 314 -11.60 28.81 -10.19
CA LEU A 314 -12.45 28.88 -11.39
C LEU A 314 -13.90 28.51 -11.08
N TYR A 315 -14.12 27.46 -10.29
CA TYR A 315 -15.45 27.09 -9.84
C TYR A 315 -16.11 28.22 -9.03
N ARG A 316 -15.38 28.84 -8.10
CA ARG A 316 -15.85 29.98 -7.33
C ARG A 316 -16.27 31.15 -8.21
N LYS A 317 -15.50 31.44 -9.29
CA LYS A 317 -15.77 32.54 -10.22
C LYS A 317 -16.98 32.28 -11.13
N HIS A 318 -17.20 31.03 -11.58
CA HIS A 318 -18.19 30.71 -12.61
C HIS A 318 -19.46 30.05 -12.09
N GLY A 319 -19.44 29.54 -10.85
CA GLY A 319 -20.53 28.75 -10.27
C GLY A 319 -21.76 29.54 -9.82
N ASP A 320 -21.88 30.84 -10.17
CA ASP A 320 -22.95 31.73 -9.68
C ASP A 320 -23.08 31.73 -8.13
N VAL A 321 -21.96 31.60 -7.47
CA VAL A 321 -21.79 31.32 -6.04
C VAL A 321 -21.78 32.64 -5.21
N ASN A 322 -22.38 33.69 -5.76
CA ASN A 322 -22.57 34.96 -5.02
C ASN A 322 -23.54 34.85 -3.83
N GLN A 323 -24.11 33.64 -3.57
CA GLN A 323 -24.78 33.40 -2.31
C GLN A 323 -23.69 33.20 -1.23
N GLU A 324 -23.49 34.27 -0.46
CA GLU A 324 -22.75 34.17 0.80
C GLU A 324 -23.23 32.95 1.58
N VAL A 325 -22.28 32.14 2.01
CA VAL A 325 -22.58 31.08 2.98
C VAL A 325 -23.25 31.77 4.15
N THR A 326 -24.53 31.54 4.33
CA THR A 326 -25.27 32.13 5.48
C THR A 326 -24.80 31.41 6.72
N ASP A 327 -23.76 31.98 7.35
CA ASP A 327 -23.15 31.48 8.59
C ASP A 327 -24.15 31.70 9.75
N THR A 328 -25.15 30.84 9.85
CA THR A 328 -26.06 30.89 10.99
C THR A 328 -25.46 30.10 12.16
N PRO A 329 -25.56 30.56 13.40
CA PRO A 329 -25.12 29.82 14.58
C PRO A 329 -25.68 28.38 14.62
N ASN A 330 -26.88 28.20 14.10
CA ASN A 330 -27.48 26.86 13.97
C ASN A 330 -26.73 25.97 13.00
N LEU A 331 -26.28 26.46 11.83
CA LEU A 331 -25.50 25.68 10.87
C LEU A 331 -24.16 25.24 11.48
N ILE A 332 -23.47 26.16 12.15
CA ILE A 332 -22.18 25.86 12.81
C ILE A 332 -22.36 24.77 13.86
N ARG A 333 -23.30 24.95 14.78
CA ARG A 333 -23.62 23.96 15.81
C ARG A 333 -23.99 22.61 15.20
N ASP A 334 -24.85 22.59 14.19
CA ASP A 334 -25.33 21.36 13.56
C ASP A 334 -24.17 20.58 12.88
N LEU A 335 -23.27 21.28 12.17
CA LEU A 335 -22.10 20.67 11.57
C LEU A 335 -21.14 20.11 12.62
N ILE A 336 -20.90 20.81 13.72
CA ILE A 336 -20.03 20.36 14.80
C ILE A 336 -20.64 19.13 15.49
N VAL A 337 -21.90 19.19 15.89
CA VAL A 337 -22.55 18.10 16.64
C VAL A 337 -22.72 16.87 15.76
N VAL A 338 -23.26 17.03 14.54
CA VAL A 338 -23.43 15.89 13.61
C VAL A 338 -22.07 15.32 13.20
N GLY A 339 -21.09 16.20 12.95
CA GLY A 339 -19.72 15.78 12.59
C GLY A 339 -19.07 14.97 13.69
N ALA A 340 -19.12 15.43 14.94
CA ALA A 340 -18.56 14.69 16.08
C ALA A 340 -19.24 13.31 16.26
N LEU A 341 -20.59 13.28 16.20
CA LEU A 341 -21.33 12.02 16.34
C LEU A 341 -21.01 11.03 15.21
N VAL A 342 -20.97 11.50 13.97
CA VAL A 342 -20.61 10.65 12.80
C VAL A 342 -19.17 10.13 12.91
N THR A 343 -18.21 10.97 13.34
CA THR A 343 -16.83 10.55 13.56
C THR A 343 -16.76 9.46 14.65
N LEU A 344 -17.42 9.67 15.78
CA LEU A 344 -17.48 8.67 16.86
C LEU A 344 -18.12 7.36 16.41
N CYS A 345 -19.23 7.42 15.66
CA CYS A 345 -19.82 6.21 15.06
C CYS A 345 -18.85 5.44 14.19
N ALA A 346 -17.95 6.11 13.48
CA ALA A 346 -16.98 5.47 12.60
C ALA A 346 -15.79 4.86 13.37
N VAL A 347 -15.25 5.52 14.41
CA VAL A 347 -14.05 5.07 15.13
C VAL A 347 -14.36 4.04 16.23
N VAL A 348 -15.50 4.13 16.90
CA VAL A 348 -15.87 3.22 18.00
C VAL A 348 -15.81 1.74 17.62
N PRO A 349 -16.36 1.26 16.49
CA PRO A 349 -16.24 -0.16 16.12
C PRO A 349 -14.79 -0.61 15.86
N VAL A 350 -13.93 0.29 15.39
CA VAL A 350 -12.50 0.02 15.20
C VAL A 350 -11.84 -0.21 16.56
N ILE A 351 -12.09 0.67 17.54
CA ILE A 351 -11.55 0.56 18.90
C ILE A 351 -12.07 -0.71 19.60
N LEU A 352 -13.36 -1.02 19.43
CA LEU A 352 -13.96 -2.26 19.97
C LEU A 352 -13.31 -3.53 19.38
N SER A 353 -12.77 -3.46 18.16
CA SER A 353 -12.00 -4.57 17.58
C SER A 353 -10.54 -4.67 18.09
N GLY A 354 -10.16 -3.87 19.09
CA GLY A 354 -8.81 -3.84 19.65
C GLY A 354 -7.81 -3.02 18.83
N ARG A 355 -8.28 -2.21 17.87
CA ARG A 355 -7.47 -1.38 16.97
C ARG A 355 -7.79 0.09 17.20
N HIS A 356 -7.04 0.97 16.59
CA HIS A 356 -7.28 2.43 16.58
C HIS A 356 -6.82 3.02 15.24
N VAL A 357 -7.11 4.28 15.00
CA VAL A 357 -6.61 4.98 13.82
C VAL A 357 -5.11 5.25 14.00
N GLU A 358 -4.30 4.79 13.06
CA GLU A 358 -2.88 5.10 12.99
C GLU A 358 -2.59 5.94 11.75
N LEU A 359 -1.98 7.11 11.96
CA LEU A 359 -1.67 8.03 10.87
C LEU A 359 -0.36 7.66 10.17
N TYR A 360 0.61 7.11 10.92
CA TYR A 360 1.97 6.86 10.45
C TYR A 360 2.18 5.50 9.78
N ASP A 361 1.17 4.66 9.76
CA ASP A 361 1.20 3.36 9.12
C ASP A 361 0.38 3.37 7.82
N ALA A 362 1.06 3.28 6.69
CA ALA A 362 0.44 3.25 5.37
C ALA A 362 -0.49 2.05 5.14
N TYR A 363 -0.37 0.99 5.95
CA TYR A 363 -1.21 -0.21 5.88
C TYR A 363 -2.54 -0.05 6.59
N LYS A 364 -2.66 0.88 7.53
CA LYS A 364 -3.86 1.02 8.36
C LYS A 364 -4.86 1.95 7.70
N SER A 365 -5.88 1.34 7.12
CA SER A 365 -6.91 2.02 6.33
C SER A 365 -8.06 2.58 7.18
N TYR A 366 -7.90 2.63 8.51
CA TYR A 366 -8.98 3.05 9.42
C TYR A 366 -9.25 4.56 9.39
N GLY A 367 -8.31 5.37 8.89
CA GLY A 367 -8.53 6.79 8.64
C GLY A 367 -9.55 7.11 7.55
N LEU A 368 -9.98 6.09 6.74
CA LEU A 368 -10.97 6.27 5.68
C LEU A 368 -12.38 6.50 6.24
N HIS A 369 -12.79 5.75 7.27
CA HIS A 369 -14.18 5.70 7.74
C HIS A 369 -14.66 6.97 8.41
N PRO A 370 -13.85 7.68 9.22
CA PRO A 370 -14.27 8.89 9.89
C PRO A 370 -14.37 10.12 8.97
N ILE A 371 -13.87 10.07 7.72
CA ILE A 371 -13.82 11.24 6.81
C ILE A 371 -15.13 12.02 6.75
N PRO A 372 -16.32 11.42 6.58
CA PRO A 372 -17.57 12.17 6.50
C PRO A 372 -17.82 13.03 7.74
N GLY A 373 -17.64 12.46 8.93
CA GLY A 373 -17.81 13.15 10.20
C GLY A 373 -16.76 14.22 10.44
N VAL A 374 -15.48 13.87 10.17
CA VAL A 374 -14.35 14.80 10.27
C VAL A 374 -14.58 16.05 9.43
N LEU A 375 -15.04 15.89 8.18
CA LEU A 375 -15.26 17.06 7.31
C LEU A 375 -16.44 17.90 7.75
N LEU A 376 -17.49 17.31 8.30
CA LEU A 376 -18.57 18.07 8.93
C LEU A 376 -18.03 18.88 10.11
N LEU A 377 -17.27 18.24 11.00
CA LEU A 377 -16.69 18.85 12.19
C LEU A 377 -15.70 19.97 11.84
N VAL A 378 -14.73 19.69 10.99
CA VAL A 378 -13.73 20.68 10.54
C VAL A 378 -14.41 21.86 9.85
N THR A 379 -15.41 21.61 8.99
CA THR A 379 -16.17 22.66 8.34
C THR A 379 -16.92 23.53 9.37
N GLY A 380 -17.56 22.91 10.36
CA GLY A 380 -18.22 23.64 11.45
C GLY A 380 -17.25 24.55 12.21
N ILE A 381 -16.04 24.06 12.50
CA ILE A 381 -14.97 24.84 13.14
C ILE A 381 -14.52 25.99 12.21
N LEU A 382 -14.33 25.71 10.92
CA LEU A 382 -13.92 26.72 9.94
C LEU A 382 -14.94 27.86 9.79
N LEU A 383 -16.23 27.55 9.91
CA LEU A 383 -17.29 28.56 9.87
C LEU A 383 -17.26 29.53 11.06
N MET A 384 -16.56 29.22 12.15
CA MET A 384 -16.37 30.13 13.29
C MET A 384 -15.36 31.24 12.98
N PHE A 385 -14.53 31.09 11.97
CA PHE A 385 -13.57 32.10 11.53
C PHE A 385 -14.23 33.12 10.58
N GLN A 386 -13.68 34.32 10.53
CA GLN A 386 -14.11 35.33 9.56
C GLN A 386 -13.97 34.82 8.12
N PRO A 387 -14.91 35.19 7.22
CA PRO A 387 -14.92 34.65 5.83
C PRO A 387 -13.61 34.79 5.07
N ARG A 388 -12.87 35.89 5.30
CA ARG A 388 -11.54 36.11 4.67
C ARG A 388 -10.52 35.12 5.13
N PHE A 389 -10.37 34.86 6.42
CA PHE A 389 -9.40 33.89 6.98
C PHE A 389 -9.80 32.46 6.64
N ARG A 390 -11.09 32.14 6.78
CA ARG A 390 -11.64 30.83 6.43
C ARG A 390 -11.28 30.40 5.02
N TRP A 391 -11.37 31.30 4.06
CA TRP A 391 -11.04 31.02 2.68
C TRP A 391 -9.57 30.60 2.52
N TRP A 392 -8.64 31.33 3.12
CA TRP A 392 -7.22 30.99 3.06
C TRP A 392 -6.90 29.67 3.76
N ILE A 393 -7.57 29.36 4.86
CA ILE A 393 -7.43 28.07 5.55
C ILE A 393 -7.91 26.94 4.64
N VAL A 394 -9.06 27.07 3.98
CA VAL A 394 -9.58 26.04 3.05
C VAL A 394 -8.59 25.82 1.89
N VAL A 395 -8.06 26.89 1.29
CA VAL A 395 -7.06 26.79 0.21
C VAL A 395 -5.79 26.10 0.72
N ALA A 396 -5.31 26.45 1.91
CA ALA A 396 -4.15 25.81 2.53
C ALA A 396 -4.40 24.31 2.79
N LEU A 397 -5.57 23.95 3.36
CA LEU A 397 -5.94 22.56 3.61
C LEU A 397 -6.00 21.74 2.29
N ILE A 398 -6.59 22.29 1.22
CA ILE A 398 -6.60 21.63 -0.09
C ILE A 398 -5.17 21.46 -0.61
N GLY A 399 -4.36 22.53 -0.57
CA GLY A 399 -2.98 22.51 -1.05
C GLY A 399 -2.12 21.50 -0.32
N ILE A 400 -2.13 21.52 1.01
CA ILE A 400 -1.38 20.57 1.86
C ILE A 400 -1.85 19.13 1.61
N SER A 401 -3.17 18.92 1.50
CA SER A 401 -3.73 17.58 1.29
C SER A 401 -3.33 16.99 -0.06
N VAL A 402 -3.46 17.77 -1.13
CA VAL A 402 -3.08 17.31 -2.48
C VAL A 402 -1.57 17.04 -2.52
N THR A 403 -0.75 17.94 -1.96
CA THR A 403 0.70 17.74 -1.85
C THR A 403 1.02 16.43 -1.12
N ALA A 404 0.39 16.18 0.03
CA ALA A 404 0.59 14.93 0.79
C ALA A 404 0.20 13.69 -0.02
N GLN A 405 -0.94 13.71 -0.72
CA GLN A 405 -1.38 12.56 -1.55
C GLN A 405 -0.43 12.29 -2.72
N VAL A 406 0.07 13.33 -3.37
CA VAL A 406 1.02 13.19 -4.49
C VAL A 406 2.37 12.67 -4.00
N LEU A 407 2.91 13.22 -2.91
CA LEU A 407 4.17 12.73 -2.31
C LEU A 407 4.03 11.30 -1.80
N ASN A 408 2.91 10.95 -1.20
CA ASN A 408 2.63 9.57 -0.82
C ASN A 408 2.64 8.63 -2.04
N ALA A 409 2.00 9.03 -3.14
CA ALA A 409 2.03 8.24 -4.37
C ALA A 409 3.44 8.13 -4.96
N ASP A 410 4.27 9.15 -4.82
CA ASP A 410 5.67 9.15 -5.25
C ASP A 410 6.53 8.18 -4.43
N ASN A 411 6.32 8.13 -3.10
CA ASN A 411 6.97 7.15 -2.23
C ASN A 411 6.60 5.71 -2.62
N TRP A 412 5.32 5.45 -2.91
CA TRP A 412 4.88 4.14 -3.39
C TRP A 412 5.46 3.79 -4.78
N ALA A 413 5.57 4.77 -5.68
CA ALA A 413 6.21 4.59 -6.98
C ALA A 413 7.71 4.27 -6.86
N SER A 414 8.40 4.90 -5.91
CA SER A 414 9.80 4.60 -5.59
C SER A 414 9.94 3.17 -5.05
N TYR A 415 9.10 2.78 -4.09
CA TYR A 415 9.07 1.41 -3.57
C TYR A 415 8.82 0.38 -4.69
N TRP A 416 7.91 0.66 -5.63
CA TRP A 416 7.67 -0.16 -6.80
C TRP A 416 8.90 -0.27 -7.71
N THR A 417 9.63 0.83 -7.88
CA THR A 417 10.85 0.84 -8.68
C THR A 417 11.91 -0.07 -8.07
N TYR A 418 12.11 -0.04 -6.74
CA TYR A 418 13.02 -0.94 -6.05
C TYR A 418 12.61 -2.41 -6.19
N GLN A 419 11.32 -2.74 -6.01
CA GLN A 419 10.82 -4.10 -6.23
C GLN A 419 11.14 -4.60 -7.64
N ARG A 420 10.84 -3.80 -8.66
CA ARG A 420 11.11 -4.17 -10.05
C ARG A 420 12.60 -4.39 -10.30
N GLN A 421 13.45 -3.50 -9.83
CA GLN A 421 14.89 -3.62 -9.97
C GLN A 421 15.41 -4.92 -9.33
N MET A 422 14.94 -5.24 -8.14
CA MET A 422 15.32 -6.47 -7.44
C MET A 422 14.94 -7.72 -8.26
N TRP A 423 13.69 -7.80 -8.74
CA TRP A 423 13.21 -8.98 -9.47
C TRP A 423 13.91 -9.15 -10.82
N TRP A 424 14.16 -8.08 -11.56
CA TRP A 424 14.90 -8.13 -12.81
C TRP A 424 16.36 -8.52 -12.58
N GLN A 425 17.02 -7.97 -11.57
CA GLN A 425 18.40 -8.32 -11.24
C GLN A 425 18.50 -9.79 -10.84
N LEU A 426 17.53 -10.31 -10.08
CA LEU A 426 17.52 -11.74 -9.74
C LEU A 426 17.43 -12.63 -10.99
N THR A 427 16.64 -12.27 -11.99
CA THR A 427 16.56 -13.04 -13.24
C THR A 427 17.85 -12.96 -14.08
N TRP A 428 18.57 -11.87 -14.00
CA TRP A 428 19.90 -11.76 -14.62
C TRP A 428 20.95 -12.64 -13.90
N ARG A 429 20.83 -12.75 -12.58
CA ARG A 429 21.75 -13.53 -11.71
C ARG A 429 21.43 -15.01 -11.67
N ALA A 430 20.17 -15.38 -11.63
CA ALA A 430 19.69 -16.74 -11.46
C ALA A 430 18.80 -17.12 -12.65
N PRO A 431 19.33 -17.83 -13.65
CA PRO A 431 18.55 -18.29 -14.80
C PRO A 431 17.41 -19.23 -14.40
N ASP A 432 17.60 -20.06 -13.36
CA ASP A 432 16.54 -20.83 -12.71
C ASP A 432 16.87 -21.08 -11.24
N LEU A 433 15.87 -21.42 -10.46
CA LEU A 433 15.96 -21.80 -9.04
C LEU A 433 15.41 -23.22 -8.87
N GLN A 434 16.06 -24.03 -8.03
CA GLN A 434 15.53 -25.34 -7.69
C GLN A 434 14.23 -25.21 -6.89
N ASP A 435 13.30 -26.14 -7.06
CA ASP A 435 12.11 -26.23 -6.21
C ASP A 435 12.54 -26.45 -4.74
N ASP A 436 11.69 -26.10 -3.80
CA ASP A 436 11.97 -26.09 -2.35
C ASP A 436 13.13 -25.18 -1.92
N THR A 437 13.63 -24.29 -2.79
CA THR A 437 14.54 -23.21 -2.37
C THR A 437 13.80 -22.29 -1.41
N LEU A 438 14.41 -21.99 -0.25
CA LEU A 438 13.93 -20.99 0.70
C LEU A 438 14.69 -19.69 0.45
N VAL A 439 14.06 -18.75 -0.23
CA VAL A 439 14.64 -17.42 -0.47
C VAL A 439 14.37 -16.52 0.71
N MET A 440 15.41 -15.91 1.27
CA MET A 440 15.25 -14.90 2.33
C MET A 440 15.89 -13.60 1.90
N THR A 441 15.20 -12.51 2.19
CA THR A 441 15.70 -11.17 1.87
C THR A 441 15.88 -10.35 3.14
N TYR A 442 16.91 -9.51 3.10
CA TYR A 442 17.10 -8.42 4.03
C TYR A 442 17.36 -7.13 3.25
N SER A 443 16.69 -6.08 3.64
CA SER A 443 16.97 -4.73 3.16
C SER A 443 16.54 -3.74 4.25
N ASP A 444 17.36 -2.80 4.57
CA ASP A 444 17.08 -1.68 5.48
C ASP A 444 16.72 -0.41 4.72
N THR A 445 16.81 -0.45 3.39
CA THR A 445 16.49 0.66 2.50
C THR A 445 15.80 0.16 1.23
N GLY A 446 14.90 0.94 0.68
CA GLY A 446 14.24 0.67 -0.60
C GLY A 446 13.12 -0.37 -0.50
N PHE A 447 13.35 -1.62 -0.91
CA PHE A 447 12.41 -2.72 -0.79
C PHE A 447 12.64 -3.48 0.52
N ASN A 448 11.75 -3.27 1.48
CA ASN A 448 11.77 -3.96 2.78
C ASN A 448 10.47 -4.75 2.94
N PRO A 449 10.44 -6.05 2.56
CA PRO A 449 9.26 -6.88 2.70
C PRO A 449 8.95 -7.14 4.18
N GLU A 450 7.68 -6.98 4.56
CA GLU A 450 7.20 -7.28 5.91
C GLU A 450 6.71 -8.72 6.06
N GLN A 451 6.32 -9.33 4.94
CA GLN A 451 5.72 -10.65 4.91
C GLN A 451 6.37 -11.54 3.85
N ASP A 452 6.40 -12.84 4.10
CA ASP A 452 6.98 -13.86 3.23
C ASP A 452 6.39 -13.89 1.81
N TYR A 453 5.09 -13.61 1.67
CA TYR A 453 4.42 -13.61 0.37
C TYR A 453 4.82 -12.45 -0.54
N GLU A 454 5.44 -11.41 0.00
CA GLU A 454 6.03 -10.33 -0.80
C GLU A 454 7.30 -10.81 -1.53
N ILE A 455 7.82 -11.96 -1.13
CA ILE A 455 8.99 -12.61 -1.74
C ILE A 455 8.55 -13.83 -2.56
N TRP A 456 7.89 -14.83 -1.95
CA TRP A 456 7.52 -16.03 -2.69
C TRP A 456 6.45 -15.78 -3.77
N GLY A 457 5.58 -14.79 -3.61
CA GLY A 457 4.58 -14.44 -4.63
C GLY A 457 5.23 -14.08 -5.96
N PRO A 458 6.04 -12.99 -6.02
CA PRO A 458 6.79 -12.61 -7.23
C PRO A 458 7.68 -13.70 -7.76
N LEU A 459 8.43 -14.41 -6.89
CA LEU A 459 9.32 -15.49 -7.30
C LEU A 459 8.60 -16.57 -8.10
N ASN A 460 7.46 -17.05 -7.59
CA ASN A 460 6.71 -18.10 -8.28
C ASN A 460 5.98 -17.58 -9.52
N LEU A 461 5.60 -16.31 -9.57
CA LEU A 461 5.07 -15.69 -10.78
C LEU A 461 6.11 -15.53 -11.87
N ILE A 462 7.40 -15.44 -11.52
CA ILE A 462 8.54 -15.34 -12.45
C ILE A 462 9.04 -16.74 -12.87
N TYR A 463 9.38 -17.58 -11.89
CA TYR A 463 10.07 -18.84 -12.13
C TYR A 463 9.14 -20.03 -12.34
N ARG A 464 7.94 -19.98 -11.79
CA ARG A 464 6.94 -21.08 -11.83
C ARG A 464 5.55 -20.55 -12.20
N PRO A 465 5.38 -19.91 -13.38
CA PRO A 465 4.11 -19.23 -13.77
C PRO A 465 3.00 -20.21 -14.16
N GLY A 466 3.01 -21.44 -13.68
CA GLY A 466 2.04 -22.49 -14.00
C GLY A 466 1.08 -22.81 -12.85
N PRO A 467 0.10 -23.71 -13.10
CA PRO A 467 -0.80 -24.19 -12.06
C PRO A 467 -0.06 -24.88 -10.92
N ALA A 468 -0.30 -24.43 -9.68
CA ALA A 468 0.30 -25.00 -8.49
C ALA A 468 -0.64 -24.92 -7.29
N LYS A 469 -0.63 -25.93 -6.40
CA LYS A 469 -1.45 -25.93 -5.17
C LYS A 469 -0.76 -25.20 -4.03
N ALA A 470 0.56 -25.19 -4.04
CA ALA A 470 1.44 -24.50 -3.08
C ALA A 470 2.60 -23.87 -3.84
N PRO A 471 3.24 -22.81 -3.33
CA PRO A 471 4.41 -22.21 -3.98
C PRO A 471 5.56 -23.21 -4.05
N PRO A 472 6.09 -23.56 -5.25
CA PRO A 472 7.28 -24.42 -5.36
C PRO A 472 8.53 -23.77 -4.77
N ILE A 473 8.70 -22.45 -4.91
CA ILE A 473 9.79 -21.68 -4.29
C ILE A 473 9.23 -21.02 -3.04
N GLN A 474 9.87 -21.26 -1.91
CA GLN A 474 9.47 -20.77 -0.61
C GLN A 474 10.19 -19.47 -0.26
N ALA A 475 9.67 -18.73 0.69
CA ALA A 475 10.38 -17.56 1.20
C ALA A 475 10.08 -17.30 2.69
N GLU A 476 10.96 -16.49 3.28
CA GLU A 476 10.78 -15.94 4.61
C GLU A 476 11.49 -14.57 4.70
N VAL A 477 11.07 -13.73 5.62
CA VAL A 477 11.75 -12.45 5.90
C VAL A 477 12.85 -12.69 6.92
N LEU A 478 14.06 -12.19 6.65
CA LEU A 478 15.18 -12.32 7.59
C LEU A 478 14.99 -11.34 8.77
N ASN A 479 14.86 -11.91 9.96
CA ASN A 479 14.82 -11.21 11.23
C ASN A 479 15.49 -12.08 12.31
N SER A 480 15.54 -11.61 13.56
CA SER A 480 16.19 -12.34 14.64
C SER A 480 15.61 -13.75 14.88
N ASP A 481 14.28 -13.89 14.76
CA ASP A 481 13.63 -15.19 14.98
C ASP A 481 13.93 -16.17 13.83
N THR A 482 13.91 -15.68 12.60
CA THR A 482 14.22 -16.51 11.43
C THR A 482 15.71 -16.81 11.32
N ALA A 483 16.60 -15.91 11.76
CA ALA A 483 18.03 -16.20 11.90
C ALA A 483 18.28 -17.38 12.87
N TYR A 484 17.58 -17.45 13.99
CA TYR A 484 17.67 -18.59 14.89
C TYR A 484 17.24 -19.92 14.24
N ASN A 485 16.21 -19.89 13.37
CA ASN A 485 15.79 -21.08 12.62
C ASN A 485 16.86 -21.52 11.60
N ILE A 486 17.59 -20.58 10.98
CA ILE A 486 18.72 -20.85 10.09
C ILE A 486 19.81 -21.60 10.86
N LEU A 487 20.24 -21.08 12.01
CA LEU A 487 21.27 -21.69 12.83
C LEU A 487 20.91 -23.11 13.28
N LYS A 488 19.62 -23.39 13.50
CA LYS A 488 19.10 -24.72 13.83
C LYS A 488 18.83 -25.63 12.64
N ARG A 489 18.92 -25.11 11.41
CA ARG A 489 18.55 -25.83 10.18
C ARG A 489 17.16 -26.45 10.26
N GLU A 490 16.21 -25.66 10.75
CA GLU A 490 14.86 -26.13 11.05
C GLU A 490 14.06 -26.41 9.78
N VAL A 491 13.05 -27.28 9.87
CA VAL A 491 12.06 -27.47 8.80
C VAL A 491 10.68 -27.11 9.37
N LYS A 492 10.03 -26.13 8.77
CA LYS A 492 8.71 -25.62 9.21
C LYS A 492 7.63 -25.91 8.20
N ASN A 493 6.57 -26.54 8.68
CA ASN A 493 5.35 -26.74 7.91
C ASN A 493 4.21 -25.97 8.55
N ASN A 494 3.65 -25.01 7.82
CA ASN A 494 2.51 -24.22 8.29
C ASN A 494 1.54 -23.91 7.14
N LYS A 495 0.48 -23.17 7.45
CA LYS A 495 -0.45 -22.63 6.47
C LYS A 495 -0.49 -21.12 6.61
N VAL A 496 -0.36 -20.44 5.48
CA VAL A 496 -0.67 -19.02 5.35
C VAL A 496 -2.05 -18.94 4.68
N ARG A 497 -3.08 -18.59 5.47
CA ARG A 497 -4.48 -18.72 5.06
C ARG A 497 -4.83 -20.18 4.70
N ASP A 498 -5.11 -20.52 3.43
CA ASP A 498 -5.34 -21.89 2.95
C ASP A 498 -4.16 -22.46 2.16
N ILE A 499 -3.07 -21.70 1.99
CA ILE A 499 -1.87 -22.10 1.25
C ILE A 499 -0.93 -22.86 2.20
N ARG A 500 -0.53 -24.07 1.79
CA ARG A 500 0.47 -24.84 2.52
C ARG A 500 1.85 -24.31 2.20
N MET A 501 2.66 -24.11 3.25
CA MET A 501 4.04 -23.67 3.16
C MET A 501 4.95 -24.75 3.73
N HIS A 502 6.05 -25.04 3.03
CA HIS A 502 7.11 -25.96 3.45
C HIS A 502 8.43 -25.21 3.42
N ARG A 503 8.95 -24.81 4.58
CA ARG A 503 10.17 -24.01 4.70
C ARG A 503 11.28 -24.88 5.27
N ASP A 504 12.23 -25.25 4.40
CA ASP A 504 13.44 -25.97 4.80
C ASP A 504 14.62 -24.99 4.85
N PHE A 505 15.07 -24.65 6.05
CA PHE A 505 16.20 -23.74 6.24
C PHE A 505 17.55 -24.34 5.81
N ASN A 506 17.61 -25.64 5.43
CA ASN A 506 18.78 -26.22 4.76
C ASN A 506 18.88 -25.82 3.28
N ASN A 507 17.78 -25.37 2.68
CA ASN A 507 17.71 -24.96 1.28
C ASN A 507 17.72 -23.43 1.11
N LEU A 508 18.39 -22.74 2.03
CA LEU A 508 18.42 -21.29 2.12
C LEU A 508 19.20 -20.65 0.97
N LEU A 509 18.63 -19.61 0.36
CA LEU A 509 19.32 -18.67 -0.53
C LEU A 509 19.08 -17.25 -0.01
N LEU A 510 20.14 -16.57 0.41
CA LEU A 510 20.08 -15.23 0.95
C LEU A 510 20.26 -14.18 -0.13
N LEU A 511 19.39 -13.18 -0.09
CA LEU A 511 19.43 -12.00 -0.96
C LEU A 511 19.58 -10.74 -0.11
N SER A 512 20.39 -9.79 -0.57
CA SER A 512 20.51 -8.46 0.02
C SER A 512 20.53 -7.39 -1.04
N MET A 513 20.02 -6.20 -0.72
CA MET A 513 20.07 -5.02 -1.57
C MET A 513 20.25 -3.78 -0.66
N SER A 514 21.42 -3.68 -0.07
CA SER A 514 21.77 -2.67 0.92
C SER A 514 23.17 -2.09 0.62
N PRO A 515 23.32 -0.77 0.48
CA PRO A 515 22.30 0.29 0.51
C PRO A 515 21.49 0.39 -0.80
N ALA A 516 20.57 1.36 -0.88
CA ALA A 516 19.68 1.54 -2.04
C ALA A 516 20.39 1.80 -3.39
N SER A 517 21.66 2.23 -3.38
CA SER A 517 22.50 2.40 -4.58
C SER A 517 23.23 1.12 -5.01
N SER A 518 23.25 0.07 -4.16
CA SER A 518 23.84 -1.24 -4.50
C SER A 518 22.94 -2.03 -5.43
N CYS A 519 23.58 -2.96 -6.15
CA CYS A 519 22.88 -4.01 -6.86
C CYS A 519 22.32 -5.07 -5.88
N LEU A 520 21.50 -5.99 -6.39
CA LEU A 520 21.10 -7.17 -5.66
C LEU A 520 22.31 -8.09 -5.44
N HIS A 521 22.63 -8.39 -4.19
CA HIS A 521 23.62 -9.38 -3.81
C HIS A 521 22.92 -10.71 -3.52
N VAL A 522 23.35 -11.76 -4.21
CA VAL A 522 23.02 -13.15 -3.88
C VAL A 522 24.22 -13.70 -3.11
N ILE A 523 24.01 -14.01 -1.84
CA ILE A 523 25.12 -14.41 -0.96
C ILE A 523 25.54 -15.83 -1.26
N ASP A 524 26.82 -16.02 -1.56
CA ASP A 524 27.46 -17.33 -1.64
C ASP A 524 27.96 -17.70 -0.23
N GLY A 525 27.40 -18.75 0.36
CA GLY A 525 27.77 -19.17 1.72
C GLY A 525 29.19 -19.72 1.83
N THR A 526 29.82 -20.11 0.73
CA THR A 526 31.23 -20.61 0.69
C THR A 526 32.24 -19.47 0.60
N LEU A 527 31.90 -18.44 -0.19
CA LEU A 527 32.73 -17.25 -0.39
C LEU A 527 31.87 -15.99 -0.37
N PRO A 528 31.37 -15.61 0.82
CA PRO A 528 30.41 -14.52 0.92
C PRO A 528 31.02 -13.15 0.64
N VAL A 529 30.50 -12.51 -0.40
CA VAL A 529 30.81 -11.09 -0.69
C VAL A 529 29.67 -10.25 -0.15
N TYR A 530 29.97 -9.39 0.82
CA TYR A 530 29.01 -8.49 1.44
C TYR A 530 29.25 -7.05 0.97
N SER A 531 28.18 -6.29 0.83
CA SER A 531 28.26 -4.85 0.71
C SER A 531 29.03 -4.24 1.91
N GLU A 532 29.66 -3.09 1.70
CA GLU A 532 30.36 -2.36 2.77
C GLU A 532 29.48 -2.09 3.99
N ASN A 533 28.22 -1.78 3.75
CA ASN A 533 27.23 -1.43 4.76
C ASN A 533 26.24 -2.55 5.04
N GLU A 534 26.62 -3.79 4.73
CA GLU A 534 25.76 -4.95 4.94
C GLU A 534 25.38 -5.13 6.42
N ALA A 535 24.12 -5.51 6.66
CA ALA A 535 23.60 -5.73 7.99
C ALA A 535 24.33 -6.85 8.73
N LEU A 536 24.59 -6.63 10.02
CA LEU A 536 25.26 -7.62 10.87
C LEU A 536 24.49 -8.94 10.92
N LEU A 537 23.15 -8.89 10.96
CA LEU A 537 22.30 -10.07 10.99
C LEU A 537 22.54 -10.96 9.75
N LEU A 538 22.65 -10.36 8.57
CA LEU A 538 22.89 -11.07 7.32
C LEU A 538 24.30 -11.69 7.32
N LYS A 539 25.32 -10.95 7.78
CA LYS A 539 26.68 -11.46 7.92
C LYS A 539 26.77 -12.67 8.86
N GLN A 540 25.98 -12.69 9.95
CA GLN A 540 25.95 -13.81 10.90
C GLN A 540 25.40 -15.10 10.30
N VAL A 541 24.50 -15.01 9.33
CA VAL A 541 23.86 -16.19 8.71
C VAL A 541 24.31 -16.45 7.28
N GLY A 542 25.15 -15.61 6.72
CA GLY A 542 25.59 -15.66 5.32
C GLY A 542 26.21 -17.00 4.92
N ALA A 543 27.01 -17.61 5.80
CA ALA A 543 27.63 -18.92 5.55
C ALA A 543 26.63 -20.09 5.38
N TYR A 544 25.36 -19.88 5.70
CA TYR A 544 24.30 -20.89 5.49
C TYR A 544 23.63 -20.76 4.13
N SER A 545 23.92 -19.72 3.35
CA SER A 545 23.33 -19.52 2.02
C SER A 545 23.88 -20.53 1.02
N ARG A 546 22.98 -21.08 0.21
CA ARG A 546 23.23 -22.17 -0.73
C ARG A 546 23.16 -21.65 -2.17
N ILE A 547 24.31 -21.24 -2.72
CA ILE A 547 24.40 -20.76 -4.11
C ILE A 547 24.08 -21.86 -5.13
N ASP A 548 24.27 -23.12 -4.77
CA ASP A 548 23.95 -24.31 -5.58
C ASP A 548 22.43 -24.49 -5.79
N ARG A 549 21.58 -23.71 -5.09
CA ARG A 549 20.14 -23.64 -5.39
C ARG A 549 19.82 -22.90 -6.69
N ILE A 550 20.77 -22.13 -7.23
CA ILE A 550 20.69 -21.52 -8.56
C ILE A 550 21.12 -22.56 -9.62
N VAL A 551 20.30 -22.73 -10.66
CA VAL A 551 20.60 -23.55 -11.82
C VAL A 551 21.20 -22.66 -12.92
N PRO A 552 22.52 -22.62 -13.10
CA PRO A 552 23.17 -21.62 -13.96
C PRO A 552 22.96 -21.88 -15.46
N THR A 553 22.63 -23.11 -15.85
CA THR A 553 22.44 -23.53 -17.25
C THR A 553 21.01 -23.38 -17.76
N GLY A 554 20.10 -22.88 -16.92
CA GLY A 554 18.71 -22.64 -17.29
C GLY A 554 18.54 -21.48 -18.29
N THR A 555 17.40 -21.45 -18.96
CA THR A 555 17.00 -20.27 -19.72
C THR A 555 16.40 -19.25 -18.74
N ALA A 556 16.99 -18.07 -18.65
CA ALA A 556 16.50 -17.03 -17.76
C ALA A 556 15.01 -16.71 -18.05
N PRO A 557 14.13 -16.73 -17.04
CA PRO A 557 12.74 -16.37 -17.24
C PRO A 557 12.65 -14.89 -17.57
N VAL A 558 11.71 -14.55 -18.46
CA VAL A 558 11.39 -13.17 -18.74
C VAL A 558 10.19 -12.78 -17.87
N PRO A 559 10.38 -11.93 -16.84
CA PRO A 559 9.27 -11.47 -16.03
C PRO A 559 8.16 -10.86 -16.87
N SER A 560 6.91 -11.18 -16.56
CA SER A 560 5.77 -10.63 -17.28
C SER A 560 5.79 -9.10 -17.24
N THR A 561 5.81 -8.46 -18.39
CA THR A 561 5.80 -6.99 -18.49
C THR A 561 4.52 -6.38 -17.90
N ALA A 562 3.42 -7.13 -17.87
CA ALA A 562 2.17 -6.71 -17.25
C ALA A 562 2.28 -6.62 -15.72
N LEU A 563 3.09 -7.50 -15.10
CA LEU A 563 3.29 -7.55 -13.65
C LEU A 563 4.53 -6.76 -13.19
N PHE A 564 5.64 -6.87 -13.92
CA PHE A 564 6.94 -6.35 -13.48
C PHE A 564 7.45 -5.18 -14.35
N GLY A 565 6.65 -4.73 -15.30
CA GLY A 565 7.06 -3.72 -16.26
C GLY A 565 8.15 -4.20 -17.23
N PRO A 566 8.64 -3.32 -18.13
CA PRO A 566 9.70 -3.66 -19.08
C PRO A 566 11.04 -3.91 -18.37
N GLU A 567 11.91 -4.68 -19.03
CA GLU A 567 13.30 -4.87 -18.57
C GLU A 567 13.97 -3.50 -18.41
N PRO A 568 14.63 -3.24 -17.24
CA PRO A 568 15.40 -2.02 -17.05
C PRO A 568 16.57 -1.91 -18.02
N ALA A 569 17.06 -0.69 -18.24
CA ALA A 569 18.27 -0.48 -19.04
C ALA A 569 19.45 -1.27 -18.45
N ARG A 570 20.28 -1.84 -19.31
CA ARG A 570 21.45 -2.65 -18.96
C ARG A 570 22.59 -1.74 -18.49
N GLY A 571 22.48 -1.28 -17.24
CA GLY A 571 23.52 -0.52 -16.54
C GLY A 571 24.44 -1.43 -15.75
N TRP A 572 25.19 -0.84 -14.79
CA TRP A 572 26.16 -1.54 -13.95
C TRP A 572 25.64 -2.86 -13.37
N CYS A 573 24.46 -2.86 -12.73
CA CYS A 573 23.91 -4.03 -12.08
C CYS A 573 23.65 -5.21 -13.05
N TYR A 574 23.35 -4.94 -14.32
CA TYR A 574 23.24 -6.03 -15.30
C TYR A 574 24.57 -6.76 -15.48
N PHE A 575 25.66 -6.03 -15.66
CA PHE A 575 26.98 -6.61 -15.84
C PHE A 575 27.48 -7.30 -14.57
N TYR A 576 27.24 -6.70 -13.40
CA TYR A 576 27.56 -7.31 -12.11
C TYR A 576 26.83 -8.65 -11.92
N GLN A 577 25.52 -8.75 -12.21
CA GLN A 577 24.77 -9.99 -12.08
C GLN A 577 25.28 -11.07 -13.04
N LYS A 578 25.63 -10.69 -14.27
CA LYS A 578 26.20 -11.62 -15.26
C LYS A 578 27.60 -12.07 -14.88
N ALA A 579 28.46 -11.19 -14.38
CA ALA A 579 29.79 -11.53 -13.87
C ALA A 579 29.69 -12.45 -12.65
N SER A 580 28.76 -12.18 -11.71
CA SER A 580 28.53 -13.05 -10.55
C SER A 580 27.99 -14.44 -10.93
N LEU A 581 27.19 -14.54 -12.00
CA LEU A 581 26.75 -15.84 -12.54
C LEU A 581 27.92 -16.61 -13.20
N ALA A 582 28.72 -15.92 -13.99
CA ALA A 582 29.93 -16.49 -14.63
C ALA A 582 30.95 -16.95 -13.56
N ARG A 583 31.11 -16.19 -12.46
CA ARG A 583 31.93 -16.57 -11.29
C ARG A 583 31.48 -17.91 -10.71
N GLN A 584 30.18 -18.12 -10.50
CA GLN A 584 29.63 -19.36 -9.96
C GLN A 584 29.97 -20.60 -10.84
N THR A 585 30.16 -20.40 -12.13
CA THR A 585 30.50 -21.47 -13.09
C THR A 585 31.97 -21.53 -13.46
N GLY A 586 32.80 -20.65 -12.90
CA GLY A 586 34.23 -20.58 -13.24
C GLY A 586 34.52 -20.09 -14.67
N ASN A 587 33.56 -19.36 -15.28
CA ASN A 587 33.72 -18.84 -16.65
C ASN A 587 34.42 -17.46 -16.60
N TRP A 588 35.72 -17.50 -16.36
CA TRP A 588 36.55 -16.31 -16.14
C TRP A 588 36.72 -15.47 -17.41
N GLU A 589 36.76 -16.07 -18.58
CA GLU A 589 36.84 -15.39 -19.87
C GLU A 589 35.57 -14.51 -20.09
N GLU A 590 34.40 -15.00 -19.71
CA GLU A 590 33.18 -14.24 -19.81
C GLU A 590 33.20 -13.02 -18.86
N ILE A 591 33.73 -13.18 -17.65
CA ILE A 591 33.88 -12.04 -16.71
C ILE A 591 34.80 -10.99 -17.28
N SER A 592 35.95 -11.40 -17.85
CA SER A 592 36.92 -10.50 -18.50
C SER A 592 36.28 -9.72 -19.64
N ARG A 593 35.49 -10.41 -20.48
CA ARG A 593 34.75 -9.81 -21.59
C ARG A 593 33.70 -8.77 -21.07
N LEU A 594 32.96 -9.11 -20.00
CA LEU A 594 32.01 -8.22 -19.39
C LEU A 594 32.67 -6.98 -18.77
N TYR A 595 33.86 -7.14 -18.19
CA TYR A 595 34.66 -6.02 -17.66
C TYR A 595 35.06 -5.03 -18.76
N ASP A 596 35.51 -5.54 -19.94
CA ASP A 596 35.82 -4.65 -21.06
C ASP A 596 34.60 -3.84 -21.51
N GLN A 597 33.43 -4.47 -21.57
CA GLN A 597 32.17 -3.78 -21.90
C GLN A 597 31.79 -2.70 -20.87
N VAL A 598 32.00 -2.98 -19.57
CA VAL A 598 31.76 -2.01 -18.49
C VAL A 598 32.68 -0.80 -18.66
N ARG A 599 33.96 -1.02 -18.93
CA ARG A 599 34.95 0.04 -19.15
C ARG A 599 34.61 0.90 -20.39
N GLU A 600 34.30 0.25 -21.51
CA GLU A 600 33.91 0.94 -22.74
C GLU A 600 32.65 1.79 -22.56
N SER A 601 31.71 1.34 -21.71
CA SER A 601 30.46 2.04 -21.41
C SER A 601 30.60 3.14 -20.34
N GLY A 602 31.77 3.23 -19.67
CA GLY A 602 31.99 4.20 -18.60
C GLY A 602 31.07 3.99 -17.38
N LEU A 603 30.69 2.74 -17.10
CA LEU A 603 29.83 2.40 -15.97
C LEU A 603 30.64 2.28 -14.68
N GLU A 604 30.11 2.84 -13.60
CA GLU A 604 30.73 2.85 -12.27
C GLU A 604 29.75 2.33 -11.22
N THR A 605 30.26 1.95 -10.04
CA THR A 605 29.48 1.55 -8.88
C THR A 605 29.87 2.35 -7.64
N ASP A 606 28.87 2.60 -6.80
CA ASP A 606 29.08 3.16 -5.46
C ASP A 606 29.52 2.08 -4.46
N ASP A 607 29.09 0.82 -4.66
CA ASP A 607 29.44 -0.32 -3.80
C ASP A 607 30.66 -1.06 -4.35
N LYS A 608 31.81 -0.84 -3.76
CA LYS A 608 33.09 -1.41 -4.24
C LYS A 608 33.15 -2.93 -4.12
N SER A 609 32.30 -3.56 -3.31
CA SER A 609 32.20 -5.03 -3.26
C SER A 609 31.74 -5.66 -4.59
N GLU A 610 31.04 -4.89 -5.41
CA GLU A 610 30.56 -5.33 -6.73
C GLU A 610 31.67 -5.42 -7.77
N LEU A 611 32.87 -4.90 -7.48
CA LEU A 611 34.07 -5.05 -8.31
C LEU A 611 34.76 -6.41 -8.12
N ILE A 612 34.47 -7.13 -7.03
CA ILE A 612 35.17 -8.37 -6.68
C ILE A 612 35.07 -9.45 -7.77
N PRO A 613 33.91 -9.76 -8.36
CA PRO A 613 33.85 -10.74 -9.46
C PRO A 613 34.72 -10.39 -10.67
N PHE A 614 34.81 -9.09 -11.00
CA PHE A 614 35.62 -8.61 -12.11
C PHE A 614 37.12 -8.72 -11.80
N LEU A 615 37.50 -8.37 -10.56
CA LEU A 615 38.88 -8.49 -10.10
C LEU A 615 39.36 -9.97 -10.17
N GLU A 616 38.54 -10.90 -9.65
CA GLU A 616 38.80 -12.33 -9.70
C GLU A 616 38.88 -12.83 -11.15
N GLY A 617 37.97 -12.37 -12.03
CA GLY A 617 38.01 -12.72 -13.45
C GLY A 617 39.31 -12.27 -14.14
N LEU A 618 39.76 -11.04 -13.89
CA LEU A 618 41.00 -10.52 -14.45
C LEU A 618 42.21 -11.31 -13.98
N VAL A 619 42.27 -11.66 -12.70
CA VAL A 619 43.37 -12.51 -12.14
C VAL A 619 43.36 -13.89 -12.82
N ASN A 620 42.19 -14.53 -12.91
CA ASN A 620 42.10 -15.89 -13.43
C ASN A 620 42.40 -16.01 -14.95
N VAL A 621 42.24 -14.91 -15.72
CA VAL A 621 42.65 -14.88 -17.14
C VAL A 621 44.03 -14.30 -17.35
N GLY A 622 44.81 -14.02 -16.27
CA GLY A 622 46.19 -13.54 -16.35
C GLY A 622 46.36 -12.04 -16.65
N ARG A 623 45.28 -11.24 -16.56
CA ARG A 623 45.31 -9.76 -16.75
C ARG A 623 45.73 -9.05 -15.45
N LEU A 624 46.88 -9.46 -14.87
CA LEU A 624 47.32 -9.07 -13.52
C LEU A 624 47.56 -7.57 -13.37
N GLU A 625 48.14 -6.91 -14.37
CA GLU A 625 48.38 -5.46 -14.30
C GLU A 625 47.07 -4.67 -14.25
N GLU A 626 46.04 -5.11 -14.95
CA GLU A 626 44.74 -4.47 -14.90
C GLU A 626 44.01 -4.77 -13.57
N ALA A 627 44.12 -6.00 -13.07
CA ALA A 627 43.63 -6.38 -11.76
C ALA A 627 44.27 -5.51 -10.66
N ARG A 628 45.59 -5.32 -10.71
CA ARG A 628 46.34 -4.48 -9.79
C ARG A 628 45.90 -3.01 -9.87
N ALA A 629 45.76 -2.47 -11.08
CA ALA A 629 45.31 -1.11 -11.28
C ALA A 629 43.89 -0.90 -10.70
N LEU A 630 42.96 -1.82 -10.98
CA LEU A 630 41.60 -1.77 -10.43
C LEU A 630 41.59 -1.86 -8.90
N PHE A 631 42.37 -2.76 -8.32
CA PHE A 631 42.49 -2.89 -6.87
C PHE A 631 43.06 -1.61 -6.24
N GLN A 632 44.13 -1.08 -6.79
CA GLN A 632 44.78 0.11 -6.24
C GLN A 632 43.91 1.37 -6.32
N SER A 633 43.16 1.55 -7.41
CA SER A 633 42.31 2.72 -7.59
C SER A 633 41.03 2.65 -6.74
N GLU A 634 40.41 1.49 -6.59
CA GLU A 634 39.06 1.38 -6.07
C GLU A 634 38.97 0.70 -4.70
N ILE A 635 39.88 -0.21 -4.36
CA ILE A 635 39.75 -1.08 -3.18
C ILE A 635 40.84 -0.82 -2.14
N LYS A 636 42.07 -0.56 -2.53
CA LYS A 636 43.23 -0.42 -1.59
C LYS A 636 42.97 0.58 -0.46
N GLY A 637 42.38 1.72 -0.76
CA GLY A 637 42.01 2.75 0.21
C GLY A 637 40.85 2.41 1.14
N ASN A 638 40.12 1.32 0.84
CA ASN A 638 38.93 0.90 1.57
C ASN A 638 39.24 -0.30 2.46
N ALA A 639 39.61 -0.05 3.72
CA ALA A 639 39.94 -1.10 4.69
C ALA A 639 38.81 -2.13 4.91
N LYS A 640 37.53 -1.73 4.74
CA LYS A 640 36.38 -2.63 4.87
C LYS A 640 36.28 -3.66 3.73
N MET A 641 36.80 -3.30 2.54
CA MET A 641 36.78 -4.18 1.37
C MET A 641 38.13 -4.92 1.22
N ARG A 642 39.26 -4.25 1.46
CA ARG A 642 40.58 -4.83 1.35
C ARG A 642 40.73 -6.07 2.23
N LEU A 643 40.44 -5.95 3.52
CA LEU A 643 40.67 -7.04 4.48
C LEU A 643 39.83 -8.29 4.15
N PRO A 644 38.50 -8.24 3.91
CA PRO A 644 37.72 -9.41 3.52
C PRO A 644 38.20 -10.03 2.21
N LEU A 645 38.54 -9.23 1.21
CA LEU A 645 39.04 -9.75 -0.08
C LEU A 645 40.36 -10.51 0.09
N CYS A 646 41.32 -9.91 0.78
CA CYS A 646 42.64 -10.52 0.98
C CYS A 646 42.54 -11.80 1.85
N THR A 647 41.68 -11.75 2.91
CA THR A 647 41.39 -12.94 3.73
C THR A 647 40.73 -14.06 2.89
N SER A 648 39.82 -13.71 1.99
CA SER A 648 39.18 -14.68 1.08
C SER A 648 40.19 -15.31 0.12
N LEU A 649 41.10 -14.51 -0.44
CA LEU A 649 42.18 -15.00 -1.28
C LEU A 649 43.14 -15.94 -0.53
N GLU A 650 43.42 -15.69 0.76
CA GLU A 650 44.26 -16.53 1.61
C GLU A 650 43.63 -17.87 1.99
N GLN A 651 42.30 -17.92 2.10
CA GLN A 651 41.58 -19.08 2.63
C GLN A 651 41.06 -20.03 1.55
N ASP A 652 41.14 -19.69 0.26
CA ASP A 652 40.66 -20.53 -0.83
C ASP A 652 41.75 -21.40 -1.44
N PRO A 653 41.90 -22.66 -0.97
CA PRO A 653 42.87 -23.60 -1.55
C PRO A 653 42.48 -24.05 -2.97
N GLY A 654 41.29 -23.72 -3.44
CA GLY A 654 40.78 -24.02 -4.77
C GLY A 654 40.93 -22.89 -5.77
N TYR A 655 41.52 -21.75 -5.37
CA TYR A 655 41.86 -20.68 -6.29
C TYR A 655 42.88 -21.21 -7.32
N PRO A 656 42.48 -21.50 -8.56
CA PRO A 656 43.43 -22.06 -9.50
C PRO A 656 44.51 -21.03 -9.77
N PRO A 657 45.80 -21.44 -9.76
CA PRO A 657 46.87 -20.54 -10.15
C PRO A 657 46.60 -20.08 -11.58
N ALA A 658 46.29 -18.80 -11.76
CA ALA A 658 46.04 -18.22 -13.06
C ALA A 658 47.34 -18.32 -13.87
N PHE A 659 47.32 -19.02 -14.96
CA PHE A 659 48.42 -19.13 -15.92
C PHE A 659 49.82 -19.39 -15.31
N GLY A 660 49.91 -20.25 -14.26
CA GLY A 660 51.18 -20.62 -13.64
C GLY A 660 51.66 -19.68 -12.51
N TYR A 661 50.93 -18.69 -12.15
CA TYR A 661 51.16 -17.92 -10.92
C TYR A 661 50.67 -18.70 -9.72
N ASP A 662 51.47 -18.76 -8.67
CA ASP A 662 51.05 -19.37 -7.42
C ASP A 662 50.20 -18.35 -6.58
N TYR A 663 49.58 -18.89 -5.57
CA TYR A 663 48.74 -18.08 -4.65
C TYR A 663 49.53 -16.95 -3.99
N GLY A 664 50.79 -17.18 -3.58
CA GLY A 664 51.65 -16.17 -2.99
C GLY A 664 51.85 -14.96 -3.91
N THR A 665 52.10 -15.22 -5.21
CA THR A 665 52.27 -14.17 -6.21
C THR A 665 51.00 -13.31 -6.38
N VAL A 666 49.81 -13.92 -6.41
CA VAL A 666 48.56 -13.18 -6.51
C VAL A 666 48.30 -12.32 -5.25
N ASN A 667 48.55 -12.88 -4.08
CA ASN A 667 48.42 -12.15 -2.81
C ASN A 667 49.41 -10.99 -2.72
N GLU A 668 50.67 -11.21 -3.10
CA GLU A 668 51.74 -10.18 -3.17
C GLU A 668 51.33 -9.03 -4.11
N ILE A 669 50.75 -9.32 -5.28
CA ILE A 669 50.35 -8.32 -6.26
C ILE A 669 49.13 -7.53 -5.81
N LEU A 670 48.14 -8.14 -5.15
CA LEU A 670 46.89 -7.50 -4.78
C LEU A 670 46.84 -7.05 -3.32
N CYS A 671 47.45 -7.76 -2.38
CA CYS A 671 47.25 -7.56 -0.94
C CYS A 671 48.44 -7.12 -0.16
N GLU A 672 49.68 -7.31 -0.63
CA GLU A 672 50.87 -6.79 0.00
C GLU A 672 51.08 -5.31 -0.30
N GLU A 673 51.61 -4.52 0.69
CA GLU A 673 51.75 -3.06 0.59
C GLU A 673 52.85 -2.63 -0.41
#